data_479acdf0c56d5aaabfe0d540ce39e4a2
#
_entry.id   479acdf0c56d5aaabfe0d540ce39e4a2
#
_cell.length_a   1.000
_cell.length_b   1.000
_cell.length_c   1.000
_cell.angle_alpha   90.00
_cell.angle_beta   90.00
_cell.angle_gamma   90.00
#
_symmetry.space_group_name_H-M   'P 1'
#
loop_
_entity.id
_entity.type
_entity.pdbx_description
1 polymer ?
#
loop_
_entity_poly.entity_id
_entity_poly.type
_entity_poly.pdbx_seq_one_letter_code
_entity_poly.pdbx_strand_id
1 'polypeptide(L)'
;MKLLKRNSIAISVWLGIIFCQQSTNQVYGFITDSTSGEALIGANVFIRESGQGMATDNNGYYVLSNIVIQEAQLVVSYVGYKRYEKSINFSQIASQNYNIALQPESIELMQVDVTAEEIERLNKIEPSRVNLSPRILKAQPSLAEPDIFRTIQSLPGVLTTSEFSTGLVIRGGNTDQNLILLDGITVYNPSHLGGLFSNFIVDAVKDAELIKGGYNAEYGGRLSAVLDIRSREGNRNNFEGSSSVSLLSAQTTLEGPFLNGAWLVAGRRTYFDKILPLLPVNFDLPYYFYDLQGHVFTDLNEKDRISLSFYRGVDDLKFKDLDLESDWGNKTLSLSYRRVFNEKLIGNFLAANSQFYTRFGLGGDAGIQEYNPLSDQTLSGDLAYFHNQDFNVFFGAQAKSLSITYNSKFNDRILFDSQTKPFETAFYTKIKWKPNQRFIIEPGVRLITFSSHSDGLYPDLRLSTKFIIDESRFINFAIGNYHQFISTFQDDFTAQILDSWFAIDETGEPSRASQAVLGYEQFIGRGLKVQIEGYYKKITDMLTYEESRATTDGSFENKSLLDLLTPADGYAYGAELFIQQSTGKLSGWAGYSWSVSRKLMNGKEYFTNWDRSHVINVLANYQASPKWEYNLKFTLQSGQAFTPINGYFLQNLPGETQQGYRTIPATRNGGRYPSFHRLDLGAVRHFDFKGRKFDVFMQVINAYNRKNIFTYTYPLGNTFNGIDDDRDWDRKDHDNNGNGRPDKGEPNVDEDDEGRIQRNPVSLFPIIPTIGITWNF
;
A
#
# COMPACT_ATOMS: atom_id res chain seq x y z
N MET A 1 7.91 -46.56 7.19
CA MET A 1 7.41 -46.74 8.57
C MET A 1 8.46 -46.64 9.67
N LYS A 2 9.74 -46.98 9.48
CA LYS A 2 10.81 -46.83 10.51
C LYS A 2 11.35 -45.38 10.64
N LEU A 3 11.30 -44.56 9.62
CA LEU A 3 11.74 -43.17 9.64
C LEU A 3 10.73 -42.23 10.37
N LEU A 4 9.43 -42.51 10.27
CA LEU A 4 8.37 -41.73 10.94
C LEU A 4 8.40 -41.89 12.48
N LYS A 5 8.82 -43.07 13.01
CA LYS A 5 8.94 -43.28 14.47
C LYS A 5 10.13 -42.55 15.11
N ARG A 6 11.22 -42.31 14.36
CA ARG A 6 12.41 -41.61 14.89
C ARG A 6 12.20 -40.12 14.98
N ASN A 7 11.45 -39.55 14.05
CA ASN A 7 11.12 -38.09 14.06
C ASN A 7 10.05 -37.74 15.09
N SER A 8 9.12 -38.67 15.38
CA SER A 8 8.10 -38.42 16.45
C SER A 8 8.72 -38.36 17.83
N ILE A 9 9.80 -39.11 18.12
CA ILE A 9 10.50 -39.03 19.41
C ILE A 9 11.32 -37.75 19.52
N ALA A 10 11.93 -37.26 18.46
CA ALA A 10 12.66 -35.99 18.44
C ALA A 10 11.73 -34.80 18.65
N ILE A 11 10.55 -34.77 18.04
CA ILE A 11 9.53 -33.74 18.23
C ILE A 11 8.95 -33.77 19.66
N SER A 12 8.74 -34.98 20.23
CA SER A 12 8.24 -35.13 21.60
C SER A 12 9.29 -34.74 22.65
N VAL A 13 10.58 -34.92 22.39
CA VAL A 13 11.66 -34.47 23.29
C VAL A 13 11.81 -32.93 23.23
N TRP A 14 11.65 -32.31 22.06
CA TRP A 14 11.66 -30.85 21.93
C TRP A 14 10.44 -30.19 22.60
N LEU A 15 9.26 -30.77 22.51
CA LEU A 15 8.06 -30.32 23.22
C LEU A 15 8.16 -30.53 24.74
N GLY A 16 8.91 -31.53 25.21
CA GLY A 16 9.09 -31.81 26.64
C GLY A 16 10.04 -30.87 27.36
N ILE A 17 10.97 -30.19 26.67
CA ILE A 17 11.93 -29.24 27.28
C ILE A 17 11.28 -27.88 27.58
N ILE A 18 10.13 -27.57 26.99
CA ILE A 18 9.44 -26.27 27.17
C ILE A 18 8.67 -26.17 28.52
N PHE A 19 8.48 -27.25 29.26
CA PHE A 19 7.58 -27.30 30.42
C PHE A 19 8.23 -27.35 31.81
N CYS A 20 9.53 -27.09 31.95
CA CYS A 20 10.13 -26.94 33.30
C CYS A 20 10.07 -25.48 33.74
N GLN A 21 8.96 -25.06 34.29
CA GLN A 21 8.71 -23.68 34.76
C GLN A 21 9.05 -23.51 36.24
N GLN A 22 10.15 -22.81 36.53
CA GLN A 22 10.30 -22.14 37.82
C GLN A 22 9.33 -20.96 37.85
N SER A 23 8.57 -20.80 38.97
CA SER A 23 7.69 -19.64 39.19
C SER A 23 8.55 -18.38 39.33
N THR A 24 8.70 -17.63 38.26
CA THR A 24 9.33 -16.30 38.26
C THR A 24 8.26 -15.23 38.35
N ASN A 25 8.56 -14.10 39.02
CA ASN A 25 7.64 -12.97 39.05
C ASN A 25 7.37 -12.46 37.67
N GLN A 26 6.11 -12.26 37.35
CA GLN A 26 5.67 -11.77 36.05
C GLN A 26 4.44 -10.89 36.15
N VAL A 27 4.31 -9.97 35.18
CA VAL A 27 3.16 -9.10 35.06
C VAL A 27 2.69 -9.12 33.58
N TYR A 28 1.39 -9.20 33.35
CA TYR A 28 0.80 -9.28 32.01
C TYR A 28 -0.57 -8.61 31.99
N GLY A 29 -1.07 -8.32 30.81
CA GLY A 29 -2.40 -7.73 30.63
C GLY A 29 -2.55 -7.00 29.30
N PHE A 30 -3.60 -6.20 29.22
CA PHE A 30 -3.91 -5.38 28.04
C PHE A 30 -3.81 -3.90 28.38
N ILE A 31 -3.31 -3.11 27.42
CA ILE A 31 -3.31 -1.65 27.48
C ILE A 31 -4.38 -1.15 26.53
N THR A 32 -5.28 -0.30 27.03
CA THR A 32 -6.41 0.25 26.28
C THR A 32 -6.53 1.76 26.45
N ASP A 33 -7.26 2.40 25.54
CA ASP A 33 -7.71 3.79 25.68
C ASP A 33 -8.85 3.86 26.71
N SER A 34 -8.78 4.78 27.69
CA SER A 34 -9.81 4.92 28.72
C SER A 34 -11.14 5.49 28.20
N THR A 35 -11.11 6.21 27.06
CA THR A 35 -12.28 6.86 26.48
C THR A 35 -13.06 5.90 25.59
N SER A 36 -12.37 5.22 24.69
CA SER A 36 -12.98 4.31 23.72
C SER A 36 -12.93 2.85 24.16
N GLY A 37 -11.96 2.46 25.00
CA GLY A 37 -11.65 1.07 25.35
C GLY A 37 -10.89 0.32 24.27
N GLU A 38 -10.47 0.98 23.17
CA GLU A 38 -9.66 0.38 22.10
C GLU A 38 -8.29 -0.06 22.61
N ALA A 39 -7.79 -1.19 22.13
CA ALA A 39 -6.45 -1.67 22.43
C ALA A 39 -5.38 -0.71 21.91
N LEU A 40 -4.36 -0.39 22.73
CA LEU A 40 -3.24 0.46 22.33
C LEU A 40 -2.06 -0.42 21.89
N ILE A 41 -1.81 -0.43 20.57
CA ILE A 41 -0.74 -1.19 19.92
C ILE A 41 0.56 -0.42 20.02
N GLY A 42 1.66 -1.09 20.46
CA GLY A 42 2.95 -0.44 20.64
C GLY A 42 3.06 0.45 21.87
N ALA A 43 2.11 0.37 22.83
CA ALA A 43 2.24 1.05 24.10
C ALA A 43 3.40 0.45 24.90
N ASN A 44 4.24 1.31 25.48
CA ASN A 44 5.43 0.88 26.22
C ASN A 44 5.08 0.53 27.65
N VAL A 45 5.43 -0.67 28.06
CA VAL A 45 5.25 -1.19 29.42
C VAL A 45 6.61 -1.59 29.98
N PHE A 46 7.01 -1.02 31.09
CA PHE A 46 8.32 -1.32 31.66
C PHE A 46 8.35 -1.19 33.20
N ILE A 47 9.35 -1.84 33.81
CA ILE A 47 9.68 -1.73 35.23
C ILE A 47 10.75 -0.66 35.37
N ARG A 48 10.46 0.37 36.18
CA ARG A 48 11.36 1.53 36.33
C ARG A 48 12.73 1.15 36.86
N GLU A 49 12.78 0.30 37.90
CA GLU A 49 13.99 -0.05 38.62
C GLU A 49 14.98 -0.89 37.82
N SER A 50 14.45 -1.77 36.96
CA SER A 50 15.29 -2.67 36.13
C SER A 50 15.44 -2.23 34.68
N GLY A 51 14.61 -1.28 34.20
CA GLY A 51 14.52 -0.92 32.80
C GLY A 51 13.96 -2.03 31.91
N GLN A 52 13.52 -3.15 32.50
CA GLN A 52 12.90 -4.25 31.76
C GLN A 52 11.57 -3.79 31.17
N GLY A 53 11.38 -3.92 29.86
CA GLY A 53 10.16 -3.48 29.22
C GLY A 53 9.91 -4.12 27.87
N MET A 54 8.68 -3.95 27.39
CA MET A 54 8.27 -4.31 26.03
C MET A 54 7.19 -3.37 25.53
N ALA A 55 7.03 -3.30 24.21
CA ALA A 55 5.86 -2.70 23.60
C ALA A 55 4.71 -3.71 23.54
N THR A 56 3.47 -3.25 23.68
CA THR A 56 2.29 -4.10 23.48
C THR A 56 2.24 -4.64 22.05
N ASP A 57 1.73 -5.85 21.89
CA ASP A 57 1.52 -6.48 20.60
C ASP A 57 0.33 -5.88 19.82
N ASN A 58 -0.01 -6.45 18.67
CA ASN A 58 -1.15 -6.03 17.82
C ASN A 58 -2.52 -6.12 18.51
N ASN A 59 -2.60 -6.78 19.65
CA ASN A 59 -3.81 -6.88 20.48
C ASN A 59 -3.78 -5.92 21.69
N GLY A 60 -2.72 -5.12 21.86
CA GLY A 60 -2.49 -4.34 23.07
C GLY A 60 -2.02 -5.19 24.27
N TYR A 61 -1.59 -6.45 24.02
CA TYR A 61 -1.15 -7.36 25.06
C TYR A 61 0.33 -7.18 25.41
N TYR A 62 0.66 -7.32 26.68
CA TYR A 62 2.03 -7.31 27.18
C TYR A 62 2.27 -8.41 28.20
N VAL A 63 3.52 -8.87 28.30
CA VAL A 63 3.98 -9.76 29.36
C VAL A 63 5.44 -9.46 29.74
N LEU A 64 5.69 -9.08 30.97
CA LEU A 64 7.02 -8.92 31.55
C LEU A 64 7.29 -10.10 32.47
N SER A 65 8.25 -10.94 32.14
CA SER A 65 8.62 -12.15 32.90
C SER A 65 10.02 -12.01 33.50
N ASN A 66 10.37 -12.89 34.46
CA ASN A 66 11.66 -12.92 35.12
C ASN A 66 12.00 -11.62 35.86
N ILE A 67 11.00 -11.03 36.53
CA ILE A 67 11.20 -9.85 37.37
C ILE A 67 11.84 -10.31 38.66
N VAL A 68 13.07 -9.88 38.93
CA VAL A 68 13.86 -10.31 40.09
C VAL A 68 13.51 -9.47 41.33
N ILE A 69 12.93 -8.30 41.15
CA ILE A 69 12.64 -7.32 42.19
C ILE A 69 11.29 -7.67 42.83
N GLN A 70 11.20 -7.63 44.15
CA GLN A 70 9.96 -7.93 44.89
C GLN A 70 8.98 -6.75 44.89
N GLU A 71 9.49 -5.53 44.98
CA GLU A 71 8.71 -4.29 44.87
C GLU A 71 9.18 -3.51 43.64
N ALA A 72 8.31 -3.27 42.70
CA ALA A 72 8.63 -2.68 41.41
C ALA A 72 7.60 -1.61 41.04
N GLN A 73 8.01 -0.62 40.25
CA GLN A 73 7.12 0.38 39.68
C GLN A 73 6.87 0.07 38.22
N LEU A 74 5.65 -0.39 37.91
CA LEU A 74 5.18 -0.56 36.53
C LEU A 74 4.85 0.79 35.95
N VAL A 75 5.45 1.08 34.83
CA VAL A 75 5.22 2.31 34.09
C VAL A 75 4.66 1.96 32.71
N VAL A 76 3.59 2.66 32.29
CA VAL A 76 3.01 2.52 30.99
C VAL A 76 2.91 3.89 30.32
N SER A 77 3.33 3.97 29.07
CA SER A 77 3.30 5.20 28.29
C SER A 77 2.98 4.94 26.83
N TYR A 78 2.30 5.88 26.22
CA TYR A 78 1.97 5.87 24.80
C TYR A 78 1.81 7.31 24.28
N VAL A 79 2.20 7.56 23.04
CA VAL A 79 2.13 8.90 22.42
C VAL A 79 0.67 9.37 22.38
N GLY A 80 0.39 10.56 22.91
CA GLY A 80 -0.98 11.08 23.01
C GLY A 80 -1.72 10.74 24.30
N TYR A 81 -1.06 10.06 25.25
CA TYR A 81 -1.68 9.60 26.50
C TYR A 81 -0.86 10.00 27.71
N LYS A 82 -1.59 10.19 28.82
CA LYS A 82 -1.00 10.44 30.12
C LYS A 82 -0.27 9.20 30.62
N ARG A 83 0.97 9.39 31.06
CA ARG A 83 1.79 8.32 31.65
C ARG A 83 1.08 7.73 32.87
N TYR A 84 1.04 6.39 32.94
CA TYR A 84 0.49 5.63 34.05
C TYR A 84 1.62 4.98 34.87
N GLU A 85 1.54 5.06 36.19
CA GLU A 85 2.50 4.46 37.08
C GLU A 85 1.77 3.70 38.20
N LYS A 86 2.25 2.50 38.51
CA LYS A 86 1.69 1.65 39.57
C LYS A 86 2.76 0.87 40.29
N SER A 87 2.76 0.92 41.64
CA SER A 87 3.59 0.07 42.47
C SER A 87 3.03 -1.35 42.47
N ILE A 88 3.88 -2.34 42.26
CA ILE A 88 3.56 -3.76 42.22
C ILE A 88 4.42 -4.45 43.27
N ASN A 89 3.80 -5.36 44.04
CA ASN A 89 4.49 -6.17 45.04
C ASN A 89 4.26 -7.66 44.74
N PHE A 90 5.34 -8.40 44.52
CA PHE A 90 5.32 -9.81 44.14
C PHE A 90 5.44 -10.75 45.36
N SER A 91 5.48 -10.23 46.59
CA SER A 91 5.67 -11.04 47.81
C SER A 91 4.54 -12.05 48.05
N GLN A 92 3.33 -11.81 47.54
CA GLN A 92 2.17 -12.68 47.72
C GLN A 92 1.76 -13.46 46.47
N ILE A 93 1.88 -12.85 45.29
CA ILE A 93 1.47 -13.43 44.02
C ILE A 93 2.55 -13.16 42.98
N ALA A 94 3.19 -14.22 42.50
CA ALA A 94 4.27 -14.14 41.53
C ALA A 94 3.79 -13.75 40.10
N SER A 95 2.54 -14.09 39.73
CA SER A 95 1.96 -13.78 38.43
C SER A 95 0.75 -12.88 38.56
N GLN A 96 0.81 -11.64 38.06
CA GLN A 96 -0.21 -10.62 38.24
C GLN A 96 -0.76 -10.11 36.92
N ASN A 97 -2.09 -10.08 36.79
CA ASN A 97 -2.79 -9.51 35.62
C ASN A 97 -3.12 -8.03 35.90
N TYR A 98 -2.63 -7.14 35.01
CA TYR A 98 -2.96 -5.72 35.04
C TYR A 98 -3.42 -5.23 33.71
N ASN A 99 -4.74 -5.11 33.52
CA ASN A 99 -5.34 -4.39 32.38
C ASN A 99 -5.37 -2.90 32.77
N ILE A 100 -4.75 -2.08 31.88
CA ILE A 100 -4.54 -0.66 32.16
C ILE A 100 -5.18 0.17 31.05
N ALA A 101 -6.08 1.09 31.43
CA ALA A 101 -6.68 2.06 30.53
C ALA A 101 -5.94 3.40 30.66
N LEU A 102 -5.29 3.84 29.59
CA LEU A 102 -4.57 5.11 29.54
C LEU A 102 -5.53 6.26 29.19
N GLN A 103 -5.37 7.40 29.85
CA GLN A 103 -6.13 8.62 29.58
C GLN A 103 -5.51 9.39 28.41
N PRO A 104 -6.27 9.74 27.36
CA PRO A 104 -5.79 10.65 26.33
C PRO A 104 -5.39 12.00 26.92
N GLU A 105 -4.30 12.58 26.44
CA GLU A 105 -3.81 13.89 26.85
C GLU A 105 -3.61 14.78 25.62
N SER A 106 -4.03 16.05 25.73
CA SER A 106 -3.83 17.00 24.63
C SER A 106 -2.33 17.31 24.48
N ILE A 107 -1.86 17.35 23.24
CA ILE A 107 -0.44 17.49 22.89
C ILE A 107 0.19 18.80 23.38
N GLU A 108 -0.62 19.83 23.65
CA GLU A 108 -0.13 21.10 24.22
C GLU A 108 0.42 20.95 25.66
N LEU A 109 -0.02 19.92 26.40
CA LEU A 109 0.39 19.61 27.77
C LEU A 109 1.42 18.48 27.85
N MET A 110 1.74 17.83 26.71
CA MET A 110 2.67 16.71 26.73
C MET A 110 4.08 17.15 27.08
N GLN A 111 4.45 16.86 28.29
CA GLN A 111 5.83 16.57 28.64
C GLN A 111 6.14 15.23 27.99
N VAL A 112 6.69 15.23 26.76
CA VAL A 112 7.09 13.99 26.07
C VAL A 112 8.04 13.23 27.00
N ASP A 113 7.59 12.07 27.46
CA ASP A 113 8.42 11.21 28.27
C ASP A 113 9.44 10.51 27.36
N VAL A 114 10.61 11.11 27.26
CA VAL A 114 11.75 10.65 26.44
C VAL A 114 12.07 9.19 26.76
N THR A 115 11.97 8.79 28.01
CA THR A 115 12.33 7.45 28.50
C THR A 115 11.49 6.33 27.89
N ALA A 116 10.23 6.58 27.62
CA ALA A 116 9.31 5.57 27.11
C ALA A 116 9.50 5.29 25.60
N GLU A 117 9.62 6.34 24.79
CA GLU A 117 9.98 6.19 23.37
C GLU A 117 11.35 5.53 23.20
N GLU A 118 12.30 5.81 24.10
CA GLU A 118 13.61 5.17 24.11
C GLU A 118 13.52 3.66 24.32
N ILE A 119 12.69 3.19 25.23
CA ILE A 119 12.52 1.74 25.51
C ILE A 119 11.89 1.00 24.33
N GLU A 120 10.91 1.60 23.65
CA GLU A 120 10.34 1.01 22.43
C GLU A 120 11.40 0.84 21.35
N ARG A 121 12.17 1.89 21.08
CA ARG A 121 13.26 1.92 20.10
C ARG A 121 14.32 0.85 20.40
N LEU A 122 14.62 0.62 21.69
CA LEU A 122 15.59 -0.38 22.13
C LEU A 122 15.09 -1.83 21.99
N ASN A 123 13.78 -2.04 21.79
CA ASN A 123 13.20 -3.38 21.83
C ASN A 123 12.55 -3.83 20.50
N LYS A 124 12.41 -2.95 19.49
CA LYS A 124 11.76 -3.25 18.22
C LYS A 124 12.75 -3.16 17.06
N ILE A 125 12.76 -4.16 16.17
CA ILE A 125 13.50 -4.09 14.91
C ILE A 125 12.56 -3.46 13.88
N GLU A 126 13.00 -2.36 13.27
CA GLU A 126 12.19 -1.59 12.32
C GLU A 126 12.91 -1.24 11.02
N PRO A 127 13.58 -2.18 10.33
CA PRO A 127 14.16 -1.85 9.03
C PRO A 127 13.04 -1.51 8.05
N SER A 128 13.15 -0.32 7.44
CA SER A 128 12.23 0.14 6.38
C SER A 128 10.74 0.23 6.76
N ARG A 129 10.42 0.33 8.05
CA ARG A 129 9.05 0.34 8.57
C ARG A 129 8.59 1.77 8.86
N VAL A 130 7.39 2.12 8.41
CA VAL A 130 6.74 3.42 8.67
C VAL A 130 5.33 3.17 9.16
N ASN A 131 5.01 3.68 10.34
CA ASN A 131 3.66 3.64 10.88
C ASN A 131 2.94 4.97 10.61
N LEU A 132 1.72 4.89 10.08
CA LEU A 132 0.88 6.01 9.70
C LEU A 132 -0.39 6.01 10.55
N SER A 133 -0.41 6.84 11.58
CA SER A 133 -1.60 7.06 12.40
C SER A 133 -2.66 7.88 11.65
N PRO A 134 -3.96 7.77 12.01
CA PRO A 134 -5.03 8.58 11.42
C PRO A 134 -4.76 10.09 11.47
N ARG A 135 -4.09 10.56 12.50
CA ARG A 135 -3.69 11.97 12.63
C ARG A 135 -2.76 12.39 11.50
N ILE A 136 -1.75 11.58 11.18
CA ILE A 136 -0.82 11.85 10.08
C ILE A 136 -1.56 11.79 8.74
N LEU A 137 -2.46 10.83 8.57
CA LEU A 137 -3.25 10.67 7.35
C LEU A 137 -4.19 11.87 7.09
N LYS A 138 -4.81 12.41 8.14
CA LYS A 138 -5.71 13.58 8.05
C LYS A 138 -4.98 14.91 7.90
N ALA A 139 -3.71 15.00 8.30
CA ALA A 139 -2.91 16.22 8.27
C ALA A 139 -2.37 16.61 6.88
N GLN A 140 -2.76 15.94 5.81
CA GLN A 140 -2.26 16.22 4.46
C GLN A 140 -3.28 16.93 3.59
N PRO A 141 -2.83 17.87 2.72
CA PRO A 141 -3.65 18.32 1.61
C PRO A 141 -3.95 17.13 0.69
N SER A 142 -5.22 16.88 0.43
CA SER A 142 -5.71 15.75 -0.36
C SER A 142 -6.76 16.21 -1.36
N LEU A 143 -6.99 15.44 -2.41
CA LEU A 143 -8.07 15.71 -3.35
C LEU A 143 -9.40 15.33 -2.68
N ALA A 144 -10.05 16.30 -2.03
CA ALA A 144 -11.35 16.20 -1.38
C ALA A 144 -11.41 15.47 -0.03
N GLU A 145 -10.61 14.44 0.20
CA GLU A 145 -10.61 13.65 1.45
C GLU A 145 -9.23 13.08 1.76
N PRO A 146 -8.93 12.79 3.05
CA PRO A 146 -7.70 12.11 3.43
C PRO A 146 -7.58 10.74 2.77
N ASP A 147 -6.38 10.40 2.26
CA ASP A 147 -6.13 9.16 1.54
C ASP A 147 -4.82 8.49 2.00
N ILE A 148 -4.89 7.19 2.33
CA ILE A 148 -3.76 6.41 2.84
C ILE A 148 -2.67 6.31 1.79
N PHE A 149 -3.01 5.96 0.54
CA PHE A 149 -2.03 5.74 -0.51
C PHE A 149 -1.37 7.04 -0.94
N ARG A 150 -2.11 8.14 -1.01
CA ARG A 150 -1.55 9.47 -1.28
C ARG A 150 -0.57 9.92 -0.20
N THR A 151 -0.81 9.49 1.05
CA THR A 151 0.15 9.70 2.15
C THR A 151 1.39 8.86 1.97
N ILE A 152 1.25 7.56 1.72
CA ILE A 152 2.34 6.62 1.50
C ILE A 152 3.22 7.06 0.33
N GLN A 153 2.65 7.58 -0.75
CA GLN A 153 3.36 8.11 -1.90
C GLN A 153 4.27 9.31 -1.59
N SER A 154 4.12 9.95 -0.43
CA SER A 154 5.03 11.01 0.02
C SER A 154 6.23 10.51 0.83
N LEU A 155 6.35 9.20 1.06
CA LEU A 155 7.49 8.59 1.72
C LEU A 155 8.64 8.33 0.74
N PRO A 156 9.92 8.39 1.18
CA PRO A 156 11.04 8.05 0.31
C PRO A 156 11.00 6.58 -0.11
N GLY A 157 11.40 6.30 -1.36
CA GLY A 157 11.38 4.96 -1.94
C GLY A 157 10.01 4.47 -2.40
N VAL A 158 8.98 5.32 -2.34
CA VAL A 158 7.64 5.04 -2.85
C VAL A 158 7.35 5.94 -4.05
N LEU A 159 6.99 5.33 -5.17
CA LEU A 159 6.64 5.98 -6.42
C LEU A 159 5.21 5.60 -6.83
N THR A 160 4.71 6.26 -7.85
CA THR A 160 3.45 5.94 -8.52
C THR A 160 3.70 5.63 -9.99
N THR A 161 2.86 4.83 -10.60
CA THR A 161 2.91 4.59 -12.05
C THR A 161 2.52 5.84 -12.83
N SER A 162 1.61 6.66 -12.30
CA SER A 162 1.19 7.94 -12.89
C SER A 162 0.66 8.90 -11.82
N GLU A 163 0.40 10.16 -12.18
CA GLU A 163 -0.24 11.15 -11.29
C GLU A 163 -1.66 10.72 -10.85
N PHE A 164 -2.35 9.95 -11.69
CA PHE A 164 -3.69 9.41 -11.43
C PHE A 164 -3.68 8.08 -10.69
N SER A 165 -2.50 7.45 -10.48
CA SER A 165 -2.42 6.15 -9.86
C SER A 165 -2.20 6.23 -8.36
N THR A 166 -3.00 5.52 -7.56
CA THR A 166 -2.67 5.16 -6.18
C THR A 166 -1.84 3.88 -6.10
N GLY A 167 -1.56 3.25 -7.23
CA GLY A 167 -0.65 2.10 -7.31
C GLY A 167 0.69 2.42 -6.68
N LEU A 168 1.13 1.58 -5.76
CA LEU A 168 2.37 1.76 -5.02
C LEU A 168 3.49 1.00 -5.72
N VAL A 169 4.47 1.74 -6.23
CA VAL A 169 5.74 1.19 -6.72
C VAL A 169 6.77 1.41 -5.63
N ILE A 170 7.19 0.34 -4.97
CA ILE A 170 8.05 0.43 -3.79
C ILE A 170 9.40 -0.18 -4.09
N ARG A 171 10.47 0.68 -4.05
CA ARG A 171 11.85 0.27 -4.32
C ARG A 171 11.97 -0.54 -5.61
N GLY A 172 11.40 -0.02 -6.69
CA GLY A 172 11.41 -0.64 -8.02
C GLY A 172 10.52 -1.87 -8.19
N GLY A 173 9.82 -2.31 -7.15
CA GLY A 173 8.80 -3.36 -7.27
C GLY A 173 7.48 -2.79 -7.76
N ASN A 174 6.77 -3.57 -8.56
CA ASN A 174 5.53 -3.17 -9.18
C ASN A 174 4.32 -3.23 -8.23
N THR A 175 3.17 -2.74 -8.68
CA THR A 175 1.92 -2.62 -7.88
C THR A 175 1.44 -3.96 -7.35
N ASP A 176 1.43 -5.02 -8.18
CA ASP A 176 1.01 -6.38 -7.84
C ASP A 176 2.00 -7.12 -6.90
N GLN A 177 3.22 -6.58 -6.75
CA GLN A 177 4.26 -7.15 -5.89
C GLN A 177 4.15 -6.69 -4.43
N ASN A 178 3.16 -5.86 -4.09
CA ASN A 178 2.91 -5.42 -2.73
C ASN A 178 1.78 -6.24 -2.10
N LEU A 179 1.98 -6.67 -0.86
CA LEU A 179 0.93 -7.28 -0.05
C LEU A 179 0.15 -6.18 0.67
N ILE A 180 -1.12 -6.04 0.35
CA ILE A 180 -2.00 -5.08 0.99
C ILE A 180 -3.04 -5.83 1.79
N LEU A 181 -3.04 -5.59 3.10
CA LEU A 181 -3.91 -6.25 4.05
C LEU A 181 -4.86 -5.25 4.71
N LEU A 182 -6.12 -5.67 4.90
CA LEU A 182 -7.08 -5.04 5.79
C LEU A 182 -7.49 -6.08 6.85
N ASP A 183 -7.16 -5.84 8.13
CA ASP A 183 -7.40 -6.78 9.23
C ASP A 183 -6.85 -8.21 8.96
N GLY A 184 -5.68 -8.30 8.32
CA GLY A 184 -5.04 -9.55 7.94
C GLY A 184 -5.55 -10.21 6.65
N ILE A 185 -6.54 -9.62 5.96
CA ILE A 185 -7.10 -10.12 4.71
C ILE A 185 -6.45 -9.44 3.52
N THR A 186 -6.06 -10.21 2.50
CA THR A 186 -5.55 -9.64 1.25
C THR A 186 -6.65 -8.86 0.53
N VAL A 187 -6.39 -7.58 0.20
CA VAL A 187 -7.23 -6.75 -0.67
C VAL A 187 -6.52 -6.58 -2.01
N TYR A 188 -7.19 -6.98 -3.07
CA TYR A 188 -6.67 -6.93 -4.44
C TYR A 188 -7.07 -5.61 -5.09
N ASN A 189 -6.13 -4.94 -5.77
CA ASN A 189 -6.35 -3.66 -6.45
C ASN A 189 -7.20 -2.65 -5.62
N PRO A 190 -6.72 -2.21 -4.45
CA PRO A 190 -7.50 -1.40 -3.51
C PRO A 190 -7.55 0.08 -3.92
N SER A 191 -8.10 0.36 -5.10
CA SER A 191 -8.15 1.70 -5.67
C SER A 191 -9.42 1.96 -6.47
N HIS A 192 -9.88 3.22 -6.44
CA HIS A 192 -11.00 3.74 -7.20
C HIS A 192 -10.52 4.63 -8.36
N LEU A 193 -11.35 4.77 -9.40
CA LEU A 193 -11.13 5.61 -10.58
C LEU A 193 -9.74 5.40 -11.19
N GLY A 194 -9.40 4.13 -11.48
CA GLY A 194 -8.11 3.79 -12.07
C GLY A 194 -6.91 4.18 -11.20
N GLY A 195 -7.12 4.38 -9.90
CA GLY A 195 -6.07 4.71 -8.95
C GLY A 195 -6.08 6.15 -8.43
N LEU A 196 -7.16 6.91 -8.58
CA LEU A 196 -7.22 8.28 -8.05
C LEU A 196 -7.43 8.32 -6.53
N PHE A 197 -8.18 7.38 -5.96
CA PHE A 197 -8.47 7.24 -4.53
C PHE A 197 -8.18 5.83 -4.05
N SER A 198 -7.81 5.69 -2.77
CA SER A 198 -7.75 4.38 -2.12
C SER A 198 -9.14 3.92 -1.65
N ASN A 199 -9.29 2.61 -1.51
CA ASN A 199 -10.54 2.00 -1.04
C ASN A 199 -10.80 2.22 0.46
N PHE A 200 -9.84 2.75 1.22
CA PHE A 200 -9.91 2.76 2.68
C PHE A 200 -10.44 4.09 3.21
N ILE A 201 -11.45 4.02 4.08
CA ILE A 201 -12.01 5.18 4.79
C ILE A 201 -11.12 5.48 5.99
N VAL A 202 -10.38 6.59 5.97
CA VAL A 202 -9.39 6.94 7.01
C VAL A 202 -10.00 7.01 8.41
N ASP A 203 -11.26 7.43 8.54
CA ASP A 203 -11.97 7.50 9.83
C ASP A 203 -12.25 6.10 10.43
N ALA A 204 -12.24 5.06 9.62
CA ALA A 204 -12.39 3.67 10.06
C ALA A 204 -11.07 2.94 10.29
N VAL A 205 -9.92 3.60 10.02
CA VAL A 205 -8.58 3.02 10.16
C VAL A 205 -7.97 3.41 11.51
N LYS A 206 -7.42 2.42 12.22
CA LYS A 206 -6.68 2.59 13.47
C LYS A 206 -5.23 2.96 13.21
N ASP A 207 -4.57 2.19 12.35
CA ASP A 207 -3.21 2.42 11.88
C ASP A 207 -2.98 1.75 10.53
N ALA A 208 -1.98 2.24 9.81
CA ALA A 208 -1.49 1.64 8.59
C ALA A 208 0.04 1.52 8.69
N GLU A 209 0.55 0.30 8.61
CA GLU A 209 1.97 0.00 8.72
C GLU A 209 2.53 -0.37 7.35
N LEU A 210 3.47 0.43 6.84
CA LEU A 210 4.18 0.14 5.61
C LEU A 210 5.56 -0.43 5.92
N ILE A 211 5.88 -1.61 5.36
CA ILE A 211 7.21 -2.23 5.37
C ILE A 211 7.73 -2.25 3.94
N LYS A 212 8.70 -1.37 3.61
CA LYS A 212 9.18 -1.16 2.24
C LYS A 212 10.10 -2.26 1.71
N GLY A 213 10.45 -3.22 2.52
CA GLY A 213 11.28 -4.38 2.20
C GLY A 213 11.89 -5.00 3.47
N GLY A 214 12.42 -6.21 3.35
CA GLY A 214 12.97 -6.91 4.51
C GLY A 214 11.91 -7.36 5.53
N TYR A 215 10.66 -7.54 5.10
CA TYR A 215 9.57 -8.01 5.98
C TYR A 215 9.77 -9.48 6.38
N ASN A 216 9.32 -9.81 7.58
CA ASN A 216 9.61 -11.11 8.21
C ASN A 216 8.63 -12.22 7.77
N ALA A 217 8.80 -13.42 8.32
CA ALA A 217 8.24 -14.70 7.82
C ALA A 217 6.71 -14.82 7.92
N GLU A 218 6.03 -14.02 8.76
CA GLU A 218 4.56 -13.96 8.84
C GLU A 218 3.90 -13.50 7.56
N TYR A 219 4.56 -12.65 6.77
CA TYR A 219 4.05 -12.16 5.50
C TYR A 219 4.62 -12.97 4.33
N GLY A 220 3.84 -13.23 3.30
CA GLY A 220 4.28 -13.98 2.12
C GLY A 220 3.43 -13.75 0.87
N GLY A 221 3.84 -14.40 -0.24
CA GLY A 221 3.11 -14.38 -1.51
C GLY A 221 3.25 -13.09 -2.32
N ARG A 222 4.17 -12.19 -1.94
CA ARG A 222 4.50 -10.95 -2.67
C ARG A 222 6.01 -10.67 -2.60
N LEU A 223 6.52 -9.87 -3.56
CA LEU A 223 7.95 -9.68 -3.76
C LEU A 223 8.51 -8.36 -3.22
N SER A 224 7.68 -7.34 -2.98
CA SER A 224 8.19 -5.97 -2.78
C SER A 224 8.00 -5.44 -1.37
N ALA A 225 6.79 -5.17 -0.96
CA ALA A 225 6.46 -4.52 0.29
C ALA A 225 5.20 -5.09 0.93
N VAL A 226 4.95 -4.72 2.18
CA VAL A 226 3.72 -5.04 2.92
C VAL A 226 3.10 -3.74 3.41
N LEU A 227 1.81 -3.58 3.17
CA LEU A 227 0.97 -2.55 3.78
C LEU A 227 -0.10 -3.26 4.60
N ASP A 228 0.04 -3.21 5.92
CA ASP A 228 -0.89 -3.79 6.89
C ASP A 228 -1.77 -2.68 7.47
N ILE A 229 -3.06 -2.70 7.12
CA ILE A 229 -4.05 -1.71 7.56
C ILE A 229 -4.97 -2.38 8.56
N ARG A 230 -5.18 -1.73 9.70
CA ARG A 230 -6.06 -2.22 10.75
C ARG A 230 -7.23 -1.30 10.96
N SER A 231 -8.41 -1.88 11.04
CA SER A 231 -9.64 -1.17 11.37
C SER A 231 -9.66 -0.71 12.82
N ARG A 232 -10.34 0.39 13.09
CA ARG A 232 -10.68 0.80 14.45
C ARG A 232 -11.64 -0.22 15.05
N GLU A 233 -11.51 -0.46 16.34
CA GLU A 233 -12.37 -1.39 17.07
C GLU A 233 -13.75 -0.78 17.38
N GLY A 234 -13.84 0.56 17.40
CA GLY A 234 -15.04 1.30 17.85
C GLY A 234 -15.05 1.61 19.33
N ASN A 235 -15.98 2.48 19.73
CA ASN A 235 -16.08 2.95 21.12
C ASN A 235 -16.93 2.00 21.98
N ARG A 236 -16.32 1.41 23.02
CA ARG A 236 -17.01 0.50 23.95
C ARG A 236 -17.91 1.22 24.95
N ASN A 237 -17.69 2.52 25.16
CA ASN A 237 -18.30 3.27 26.27
C ASN A 237 -19.46 4.14 25.79
N ASN A 238 -19.32 4.76 24.60
CA ASN A 238 -20.27 5.73 24.11
C ASN A 238 -20.59 5.49 22.64
N PHE A 239 -21.77 5.94 22.23
CA PHE A 239 -22.09 6.11 20.81
C PHE A 239 -21.47 7.41 20.32
N GLU A 240 -20.67 7.31 19.26
CA GLU A 240 -20.01 8.44 18.61
C GLU A 240 -20.12 8.33 17.10
N GLY A 241 -19.95 9.46 16.41
CA GLY A 241 -19.97 9.48 14.95
C GLY A 241 -19.20 10.65 14.38
N SER A 242 -18.76 10.47 13.13
CA SER A 242 -18.14 11.49 12.31
C SER A 242 -18.79 11.48 10.94
N SER A 243 -19.16 12.66 10.44
CA SER A 243 -19.66 12.83 9.06
C SER A 243 -18.89 13.93 8.37
N SER A 244 -18.44 13.67 7.15
CA SER A 244 -17.71 14.62 6.33
C SER A 244 -18.34 14.74 4.95
N VAL A 245 -18.43 15.98 4.46
CA VAL A 245 -18.91 16.30 3.12
C VAL A 245 -17.90 17.23 2.47
N SER A 246 -17.45 16.87 1.29
CA SER A 246 -16.54 17.65 0.44
C SER A 246 -17.18 17.96 -0.91
N LEU A 247 -16.45 18.59 -1.83
CA LEU A 247 -16.94 18.81 -3.20
C LEU A 247 -17.16 17.50 -3.99
N LEU A 248 -16.51 16.40 -3.62
CA LEU A 248 -16.46 15.18 -4.44
C LEU A 248 -17.14 13.99 -3.77
N SER A 249 -17.17 13.93 -2.44
CA SER A 249 -17.64 12.79 -1.69
C SER A 249 -18.31 13.17 -0.38
N ALA A 250 -19.14 12.26 0.11
CA ALA A 250 -19.65 12.26 1.47
C ALA A 250 -19.29 10.93 2.14
N GLN A 251 -18.90 11.02 3.42
CA GLN A 251 -18.59 9.85 4.25
C GLN A 251 -19.18 10.01 5.65
N THR A 252 -19.49 8.87 6.26
CA THR A 252 -19.98 8.84 7.65
C THR A 252 -19.41 7.60 8.33
N THR A 253 -18.93 7.77 9.56
CA THR A 253 -18.48 6.70 10.44
C THR A 253 -19.30 6.76 11.72
N LEU A 254 -19.86 5.63 12.13
CA LEU A 254 -20.64 5.46 13.35
C LEU A 254 -20.03 4.35 14.17
N GLU A 255 -20.00 4.51 15.48
CA GLU A 255 -19.45 3.53 16.40
C GLU A 255 -20.14 3.54 17.75
N GLY A 256 -20.08 2.42 18.45
CA GLY A 256 -20.69 2.34 19.76
C GLY A 256 -20.51 0.98 20.45
N PRO A 257 -21.02 0.83 21.68
CA PRO A 257 -20.90 -0.40 22.46
C PRO A 257 -21.72 -1.55 21.86
N PHE A 258 -21.19 -2.77 21.97
CA PHE A 258 -21.86 -4.00 21.59
C PHE A 258 -21.48 -5.14 22.54
N LEU A 259 -22.39 -5.62 23.36
CA LEU A 259 -22.13 -6.63 24.40
C LEU A 259 -20.94 -6.21 25.28
N ASN A 260 -19.88 -7.05 25.36
CA ASN A 260 -18.63 -6.74 26.04
C ASN A 260 -17.57 -6.20 25.06
N GLY A 261 -17.95 -5.56 23.99
CA GLY A 261 -17.10 -5.03 22.95
C GLY A 261 -17.65 -3.78 22.32
N ALA A 262 -17.39 -3.60 21.05
CA ALA A 262 -17.82 -2.44 20.26
C ALA A 262 -18.10 -2.81 18.81
N TRP A 263 -18.75 -1.89 18.12
CA TRP A 263 -18.95 -1.94 16.66
C TRP A 263 -18.57 -0.60 16.05
N LEU A 264 -18.12 -0.66 14.81
CA LEU A 264 -17.89 0.48 13.94
C LEU A 264 -18.42 0.16 12.54
N VAL A 265 -19.10 1.13 11.92
CA VAL A 265 -19.50 1.09 10.50
C VAL A 265 -19.18 2.41 9.87
N ALA A 266 -18.54 2.36 8.70
CA ALA A 266 -18.21 3.52 7.90
C ALA A 266 -18.72 3.33 6.47
N GLY A 267 -19.27 4.40 5.89
CA GLY A 267 -19.73 4.45 4.51
C GLY A 267 -19.23 5.70 3.80
N ARG A 268 -18.89 5.58 2.52
CA ARG A 268 -18.46 6.68 1.65
C ARG A 268 -19.08 6.53 0.27
N ARG A 269 -19.44 7.65 -0.37
CA ARG A 269 -19.87 7.70 -1.77
C ARG A 269 -19.40 9.00 -2.43
N THR A 270 -18.92 8.88 -3.67
CA THR A 270 -18.74 10.05 -4.54
C THR A 270 -20.03 10.37 -5.27
N TYR A 271 -20.18 11.62 -5.72
CA TYR A 271 -21.37 12.11 -6.43
C TYR A 271 -21.03 12.93 -7.69
N PHE A 272 -19.94 12.59 -8.36
CA PHE A 272 -19.62 13.16 -9.69
C PHE A 272 -20.77 13.00 -10.67
N ASP A 273 -21.37 11.83 -10.71
CA ASP A 273 -22.52 11.48 -11.52
C ASP A 273 -23.76 12.37 -11.29
N LYS A 274 -23.80 13.09 -10.17
CA LYS A 274 -24.93 13.98 -9.80
C LYS A 274 -24.59 15.46 -9.92
N ILE A 275 -23.35 15.84 -9.70
CA ILE A 275 -22.93 17.26 -9.65
C ILE A 275 -22.46 17.75 -11.02
N LEU A 276 -21.67 16.98 -11.76
CA LEU A 276 -21.14 17.39 -13.07
C LEU A 276 -22.24 17.81 -14.06
N PRO A 277 -23.36 17.12 -14.19
CA PRO A 277 -24.45 17.55 -15.08
C PRO A 277 -25.11 18.90 -14.69
N LEU A 278 -24.91 19.37 -13.44
CA LEU A 278 -25.44 20.65 -12.96
C LEU A 278 -24.48 21.83 -13.20
N LEU A 279 -23.23 21.53 -13.56
CA LEU A 279 -22.22 22.55 -13.82
C LEU A 279 -22.18 22.92 -15.32
N PRO A 280 -21.86 24.18 -15.67
CA PRO A 280 -21.74 24.61 -17.06
C PRO A 280 -20.40 24.12 -17.66
N VAL A 281 -20.15 22.81 -17.64
CA VAL A 281 -18.96 22.17 -18.19
C VAL A 281 -19.39 21.23 -19.33
N ASN A 282 -18.66 21.26 -20.44
CA ASN A 282 -18.89 20.35 -21.58
C ASN A 282 -18.18 19.01 -21.38
N PHE A 283 -18.22 18.48 -20.17
CA PHE A 283 -17.60 17.21 -19.81
C PHE A 283 -18.54 16.43 -18.89
N ASP A 284 -18.97 15.27 -19.35
CA ASP A 284 -19.75 14.33 -18.54
C ASP A 284 -18.83 13.18 -18.12
N LEU A 285 -18.80 12.90 -16.82
CA LEU A 285 -18.12 11.75 -16.24
C LEU A 285 -19.15 10.90 -15.51
N PRO A 286 -19.82 9.98 -16.19
CA PRO A 286 -20.85 9.12 -15.60
C PRO A 286 -20.19 8.02 -14.74
N TYR A 287 -19.53 8.46 -13.67
CA TYR A 287 -18.74 7.66 -12.76
C TYR A 287 -19.12 7.94 -11.32
N TYR A 288 -19.22 6.87 -10.55
CA TYR A 288 -19.29 6.94 -9.09
C TYR A 288 -18.61 5.73 -8.46
N PHE A 289 -18.18 5.88 -7.21
CA PHE A 289 -17.83 4.77 -6.35
C PHE A 289 -18.47 4.89 -4.98
N TYR A 290 -18.56 3.77 -4.29
CA TYR A 290 -18.93 3.73 -2.89
C TYR A 290 -18.13 2.69 -2.13
N ASP A 291 -17.94 2.94 -0.83
CA ASP A 291 -17.34 2.02 0.13
C ASP A 291 -18.26 1.83 1.32
N LEU A 292 -18.24 0.61 1.84
CA LEU A 292 -18.86 0.25 3.10
C LEU A 292 -17.87 -0.64 3.87
N GLN A 293 -17.48 -0.22 5.06
CA GLN A 293 -16.55 -0.93 5.95
C GLN A 293 -17.20 -1.09 7.32
N GLY A 294 -16.98 -2.24 7.97
CA GLY A 294 -17.44 -2.44 9.31
C GLY A 294 -16.59 -3.44 10.09
N HIS A 295 -16.54 -3.21 11.38
CA HIS A 295 -15.85 -4.05 12.36
C HIS A 295 -16.74 -4.19 13.59
N VAL A 296 -16.87 -5.38 14.11
CA VAL A 296 -17.55 -5.65 15.38
C VAL A 296 -16.79 -6.74 16.14
N PHE A 297 -16.63 -6.53 17.43
CA PHE A 297 -16.01 -7.54 18.29
C PHE A 297 -16.72 -7.62 19.63
N THR A 298 -16.51 -8.75 20.31
CA THR A 298 -16.89 -8.94 21.71
C THR A 298 -15.88 -9.82 22.43
N ASP A 299 -15.57 -9.45 23.66
CA ASP A 299 -14.82 -10.30 24.58
C ASP A 299 -15.78 -11.32 25.20
N LEU A 300 -15.56 -12.62 24.88
CA LEU A 300 -16.36 -13.72 25.43
C LEU A 300 -16.02 -13.91 26.93
N ASN A 301 -14.77 -13.63 27.28
CA ASN A 301 -14.23 -13.59 28.64
C ASN A 301 -12.88 -12.83 28.58
N GLU A 302 -12.14 -12.78 29.69
CA GLU A 302 -10.83 -12.07 29.77
C GLU A 302 -9.76 -12.63 28.82
N LYS A 303 -9.89 -13.87 28.32
CA LYS A 303 -8.91 -14.57 27.49
C LYS A 303 -9.32 -14.70 26.03
N ASP A 304 -10.61 -14.64 25.76
CA ASP A 304 -11.16 -14.99 24.45
C ASP A 304 -11.92 -13.80 23.84
N ARG A 305 -11.52 -13.42 22.62
CA ARG A 305 -12.18 -12.40 21.80
C ARG A 305 -12.57 -12.97 20.46
N ILE A 306 -13.74 -12.59 19.98
CA ILE A 306 -14.21 -12.85 18.63
C ILE A 306 -14.47 -11.53 17.91
N SER A 307 -14.05 -11.42 16.65
CA SER A 307 -14.26 -10.22 15.82
C SER A 307 -14.73 -10.60 14.43
N LEU A 308 -15.57 -9.76 13.87
CA LEU A 308 -16.06 -9.85 12.48
C LEU A 308 -15.75 -8.55 11.77
N SER A 309 -15.04 -8.62 10.63
CA SER A 309 -14.77 -7.48 9.76
C SER A 309 -15.37 -7.71 8.38
N PHE A 310 -15.89 -6.65 7.78
CA PHE A 310 -16.32 -6.68 6.40
C PHE A 310 -15.94 -5.39 5.68
N TYR A 311 -15.71 -5.50 4.38
CA TYR A 311 -15.49 -4.37 3.49
C TYR A 311 -16.15 -4.65 2.14
N ARG A 312 -16.70 -3.61 1.50
CA ARG A 312 -17.18 -3.61 0.13
C ARG A 312 -16.90 -2.27 -0.53
N GLY A 313 -16.14 -2.29 -1.62
CA GLY A 313 -15.94 -1.15 -2.51
C GLY A 313 -16.40 -1.49 -3.92
N VAL A 314 -17.02 -0.55 -4.61
CA VAL A 314 -17.53 -0.72 -5.98
C VAL A 314 -17.32 0.56 -6.76
N ASP A 315 -16.85 0.42 -7.98
CA ASP A 315 -16.73 1.45 -9.02
C ASP A 315 -17.67 1.14 -10.18
N ASP A 316 -18.29 2.17 -10.74
CA ASP A 316 -19.17 2.05 -11.91
C ASP A 316 -18.92 3.23 -12.86
N LEU A 317 -18.53 2.92 -14.09
CA LEU A 317 -18.23 3.88 -15.17
C LEU A 317 -18.99 3.47 -16.42
N LYS A 318 -19.84 4.37 -16.98
CA LYS A 318 -20.68 4.09 -18.15
C LYS A 318 -20.77 5.25 -19.10
N PHE A 319 -19.97 5.24 -20.15
CA PHE A 319 -20.07 6.19 -21.27
C PHE A 319 -20.94 5.64 -22.39
N LYS A 320 -22.20 6.05 -22.43
CA LYS A 320 -23.18 5.55 -23.40
C LYS A 320 -22.83 5.87 -24.85
N ASP A 321 -22.25 7.04 -25.10
CA ASP A 321 -21.90 7.48 -26.46
C ASP A 321 -20.73 6.68 -27.07
N LEU A 322 -19.96 5.99 -26.25
CA LEU A 322 -18.83 5.16 -26.66
C LEU A 322 -19.12 3.67 -26.49
N ASP A 323 -20.32 3.29 -26.03
CA ASP A 323 -20.63 1.93 -25.52
C ASP A 323 -19.49 1.40 -24.63
N LEU A 324 -18.98 2.27 -23.72
CA LEU A 324 -17.97 1.92 -22.74
C LEU A 324 -18.64 1.69 -21.40
N GLU A 325 -18.52 0.46 -20.90
CA GLU A 325 -18.93 0.08 -19.54
C GLU A 325 -17.75 -0.54 -18.82
N SER A 326 -17.48 -0.07 -17.59
CA SER A 326 -16.47 -0.68 -16.75
C SER A 326 -16.92 -0.63 -15.29
N ASP A 327 -16.95 -1.79 -14.65
CA ASP A 327 -17.22 -1.91 -13.22
C ASP A 327 -16.20 -2.84 -12.55
N TRP A 328 -15.75 -2.46 -11.37
CA TRP A 328 -14.82 -3.26 -10.58
C TRP A 328 -15.06 -3.07 -9.08
N GLY A 329 -14.51 -3.96 -8.29
CA GLY A 329 -14.68 -3.82 -6.86
C GLY A 329 -14.07 -4.93 -6.03
N ASN A 330 -14.06 -4.66 -4.73
CA ASN A 330 -13.60 -5.57 -3.69
C ASN A 330 -14.73 -5.89 -2.72
N LYS A 331 -14.73 -7.12 -2.21
CA LYS A 331 -15.59 -7.55 -1.11
C LYS A 331 -14.80 -8.47 -0.20
N THR A 332 -14.72 -8.13 1.09
CA THR A 332 -14.07 -8.96 2.09
C THR A 332 -15.00 -9.27 3.25
N LEU A 333 -14.83 -10.44 3.84
CA LEU A 333 -15.47 -10.83 5.09
C LEU A 333 -14.50 -11.70 5.88
N SER A 334 -14.31 -11.41 7.16
CA SER A 334 -13.47 -12.22 8.03
C SER A 334 -14.05 -12.41 9.41
N LEU A 335 -13.78 -13.58 9.96
CA LEU A 335 -13.99 -13.94 11.35
C LEU A 335 -12.62 -14.19 11.98
N SER A 336 -12.31 -13.45 13.04
CA SER A 336 -11.07 -13.65 13.80
C SER A 336 -11.39 -14.06 15.25
N TYR A 337 -10.55 -14.95 15.78
CA TYR A 337 -10.62 -15.41 17.15
C TYR A 337 -9.26 -15.31 17.80
N ARG A 338 -9.17 -14.53 18.90
CA ARG A 338 -7.98 -14.39 19.72
C ARG A 338 -8.17 -15.14 21.02
N ARG A 339 -7.14 -15.91 21.41
CA ARG A 339 -7.11 -16.61 22.70
C ARG A 339 -5.77 -16.42 23.44
N VAL A 340 -5.85 -16.01 24.69
CA VAL A 340 -4.74 -16.05 25.64
C VAL A 340 -4.77 -17.44 26.30
N PHE A 341 -3.94 -18.38 25.84
CA PHE A 341 -3.88 -19.74 26.41
C PHE A 341 -3.31 -19.73 27.82
N ASN A 342 -2.24 -18.99 28.01
CA ASN A 342 -1.64 -18.66 29.30
C ASN A 342 -0.87 -17.33 29.15
N GLU A 343 -0.22 -16.89 30.22
CA GLU A 343 0.46 -15.59 30.29
C GLU A 343 1.55 -15.41 29.20
N LYS A 344 2.12 -16.53 28.72
CA LYS A 344 3.21 -16.54 27.72
C LYS A 344 2.79 -16.97 26.34
N LEU A 345 1.57 -17.47 26.16
CA LEU A 345 1.10 -17.99 24.85
C LEU A 345 -0.21 -17.34 24.46
N ILE A 346 -0.19 -16.60 23.36
CA ILE A 346 -1.36 -16.01 22.72
C ILE A 346 -1.49 -16.56 21.30
N GLY A 347 -2.72 -16.78 20.86
CA GLY A 347 -3.04 -17.23 19.51
C GLY A 347 -4.09 -16.35 18.85
N ASN A 348 -3.90 -16.11 17.54
CA ASN A 348 -4.85 -15.45 16.68
C ASN A 348 -5.20 -16.40 15.53
N PHE A 349 -6.49 -16.58 15.27
CA PHE A 349 -7.01 -17.45 14.22
C PHE A 349 -7.93 -16.64 13.33
N LEU A 350 -7.79 -16.78 12.01
CA LEU A 350 -8.52 -16.03 11.02
C LEU A 350 -9.14 -16.99 9.99
N ALA A 351 -10.43 -16.79 9.72
CA ALA A 351 -11.12 -17.34 8.56
C ALA A 351 -11.64 -16.17 7.72
N ALA A 352 -11.22 -16.07 6.46
CA ALA A 352 -11.50 -14.93 5.62
C ALA A 352 -11.89 -15.33 4.20
N ASN A 353 -12.71 -14.50 3.56
CA ASN A 353 -13.04 -14.55 2.15
C ASN A 353 -12.84 -13.15 1.55
N SER A 354 -11.94 -13.05 0.57
CA SER A 354 -11.70 -11.84 -0.22
C SER A 354 -12.06 -12.10 -1.67
N GLN A 355 -12.79 -11.19 -2.26
CA GLN A 355 -13.21 -11.24 -3.66
C GLN A 355 -12.86 -9.92 -4.33
N PHE A 356 -12.28 -10.02 -5.50
CA PHE A 356 -12.07 -8.91 -6.43
C PHE A 356 -12.68 -9.27 -7.77
N TYR A 357 -13.19 -8.30 -8.48
CA TYR A 357 -13.59 -8.48 -9.87
C TYR A 357 -13.34 -7.20 -10.66
N THR A 358 -13.07 -7.37 -11.94
CA THR A 358 -13.10 -6.31 -12.94
C THR A 358 -13.90 -6.78 -14.14
N ARG A 359 -14.70 -5.88 -14.68
CA ARG A 359 -15.45 -6.05 -15.92
C ARG A 359 -15.22 -4.83 -16.80
N PHE A 360 -14.90 -5.06 -18.03
CA PHE A 360 -14.69 -4.03 -19.01
C PHE A 360 -15.41 -4.39 -20.31
N GLY A 361 -16.12 -3.45 -20.91
CA GLY A 361 -16.75 -3.57 -22.21
C GLY A 361 -16.60 -2.29 -23.02
N LEU A 362 -16.26 -2.41 -24.29
CA LEU A 362 -16.15 -1.31 -25.24
C LEU A 362 -16.72 -1.72 -26.59
N GLY A 363 -17.66 -0.93 -27.14
CA GLY A 363 -18.31 -1.19 -28.44
C GLY A 363 -19.48 -2.18 -28.37
N GLY A 364 -20.07 -2.35 -27.19
CA GLY A 364 -21.23 -3.23 -26.97
C GLY A 364 -20.94 -4.70 -27.26
N ASP A 365 -21.93 -5.44 -27.74
CA ASP A 365 -21.81 -6.89 -28.03
C ASP A 365 -20.84 -7.21 -29.18
N ALA A 366 -20.65 -6.27 -30.10
CA ALA A 366 -19.70 -6.40 -31.20
C ALA A 366 -18.28 -5.97 -30.85
N GLY A 367 -18.06 -5.47 -29.64
CA GLY A 367 -16.80 -4.96 -29.17
C GLY A 367 -16.01 -5.94 -28.32
N ILE A 368 -15.07 -5.38 -27.55
CA ILE A 368 -14.25 -6.11 -26.58
C ILE A 368 -15.01 -6.19 -25.25
N GLN A 369 -15.06 -7.36 -24.66
CA GLN A 369 -15.59 -7.61 -23.33
C GLN A 369 -14.57 -8.43 -22.52
N GLU A 370 -14.23 -7.97 -21.33
CA GLU A 370 -13.31 -8.65 -20.42
C GLU A 370 -13.93 -8.80 -19.04
N TYR A 371 -13.71 -9.96 -18.42
CA TYR A 371 -14.15 -10.26 -17.07
C TYR A 371 -13.10 -11.07 -16.31
N ASN A 372 -12.61 -10.52 -15.18
CA ASN A 372 -11.57 -11.15 -14.36
C ASN A 372 -11.96 -11.15 -12.88
N PRO A 373 -12.74 -12.13 -12.41
CA PRO A 373 -13.00 -12.36 -11.00
C PRO A 373 -11.87 -13.16 -10.34
N LEU A 374 -11.53 -12.75 -9.11
CA LEU A 374 -10.62 -13.44 -8.21
C LEU A 374 -11.32 -13.67 -6.86
N SER A 375 -11.25 -14.87 -6.33
CA SER A 375 -11.70 -15.22 -4.98
C SER A 375 -10.55 -15.87 -4.20
N ASP A 376 -10.35 -15.43 -2.95
CA ASP A 376 -9.33 -15.89 -2.01
C ASP A 376 -10.00 -16.26 -0.69
N GLN A 377 -10.08 -17.57 -0.40
CA GLN A 377 -10.53 -18.09 0.88
C GLN A 377 -9.31 -18.46 1.72
N THR A 378 -9.10 -17.74 2.82
CA THR A 378 -7.94 -17.88 3.68
C THR A 378 -8.34 -18.41 5.07
N LEU A 379 -7.61 -19.43 5.53
CA LEU A 379 -7.56 -19.85 6.93
C LEU A 379 -6.14 -19.65 7.43
N SER A 380 -5.96 -18.98 8.56
CA SER A 380 -4.65 -18.84 9.19
C SER A 380 -4.73 -18.94 10.70
N GLY A 381 -3.63 -19.32 11.30
CA GLY A 381 -3.46 -19.37 12.76
C GLY A 381 -2.04 -19.01 13.12
N ASP A 382 -1.90 -18.06 14.06
CA ASP A 382 -0.66 -17.50 14.53
C ASP A 382 -0.54 -17.70 16.03
N LEU A 383 0.60 -18.17 16.49
CA LEU A 383 0.91 -18.36 17.89
C LEU A 383 2.17 -17.57 18.27
N ALA A 384 2.07 -16.73 19.30
CA ALA A 384 3.16 -15.98 19.87
C ALA A 384 3.50 -16.57 21.25
N TYR A 385 4.72 -17.09 21.40
CA TYR A 385 5.24 -17.61 22.66
C TYR A 385 6.31 -16.67 23.22
N PHE A 386 6.00 -16.02 24.33
CA PHE A 386 6.87 -15.09 25.04
C PHE A 386 7.63 -15.87 26.13
N HIS A 387 8.81 -16.45 25.79
CA HIS A 387 9.60 -17.16 26.77
C HIS A 387 10.11 -16.21 27.87
N ASN A 388 10.73 -15.10 27.45
CA ASN A 388 11.12 -13.97 28.29
C ASN A 388 11.25 -12.71 27.41
N GLN A 389 11.78 -11.61 27.93
CA GLN A 389 11.93 -10.35 27.15
C GLN A 389 12.96 -10.44 26.03
N ASP A 390 13.95 -11.32 26.16
CA ASP A 390 15.07 -11.44 25.26
C ASP A 390 14.88 -12.56 24.21
N PHE A 391 13.92 -13.46 24.42
CA PHE A 391 13.68 -14.59 23.53
C PHE A 391 12.18 -14.88 23.37
N ASN A 392 11.67 -14.64 22.18
CA ASN A 392 10.28 -14.90 21.80
C ASN A 392 10.21 -15.70 20.52
N VAL A 393 9.25 -16.61 20.42
CA VAL A 393 9.05 -17.46 19.23
C VAL A 393 7.66 -17.20 18.67
N PHE A 394 7.59 -16.99 17.37
CA PHE A 394 6.34 -16.83 16.63
C PHE A 394 6.26 -17.91 15.58
N PHE A 395 5.15 -18.58 15.46
CA PHE A 395 4.92 -19.59 14.45
C PHE A 395 3.47 -19.57 13.99
N GLY A 396 3.26 -19.92 12.74
CA GLY A 396 1.94 -19.92 12.18
C GLY A 396 1.82 -20.79 10.94
N ALA A 397 0.57 -20.96 10.56
CA ALA A 397 0.19 -21.68 9.35
C ALA A 397 -0.90 -20.92 8.62
N GLN A 398 -0.86 -20.98 7.29
CA GLN A 398 -1.84 -20.36 6.41
C GLN A 398 -2.22 -21.35 5.30
N ALA A 399 -3.50 -21.40 4.98
CA ALA A 399 -4.04 -22.13 3.83
C ALA A 399 -4.93 -21.19 3.03
N LYS A 400 -4.72 -21.12 1.72
CA LYS A 400 -5.48 -20.31 0.78
C LYS A 400 -6.05 -21.17 -0.34
N SER A 401 -7.35 -21.05 -0.59
CA SER A 401 -7.99 -21.57 -1.78
C SER A 401 -8.31 -20.40 -2.70
N LEU A 402 -7.64 -20.34 -3.84
CA LEU A 402 -7.81 -19.29 -4.82
C LEU A 402 -8.69 -19.77 -5.97
N SER A 403 -9.46 -18.87 -6.57
CA SER A 403 -10.15 -19.11 -7.84
C SER A 403 -10.03 -17.86 -8.68
N ILE A 404 -9.34 -17.97 -9.81
CA ILE A 404 -9.07 -16.86 -10.72
C ILE A 404 -9.61 -17.24 -12.09
N THR A 405 -10.43 -16.39 -12.67
CA THR A 405 -10.95 -16.54 -14.03
C THR A 405 -10.53 -15.34 -14.86
N TYR A 406 -10.13 -15.56 -16.09
CA TYR A 406 -9.97 -14.51 -17.09
C TYR A 406 -10.73 -14.90 -18.33
N ASN A 407 -11.74 -14.11 -18.69
CA ASN A 407 -12.56 -14.28 -19.88
C ASN A 407 -12.48 -13.02 -20.73
N SER A 408 -12.08 -13.16 -22.00
CA SER A 408 -12.05 -12.08 -22.97
C SER A 408 -12.78 -12.50 -24.23
N LYS A 409 -13.63 -11.62 -24.75
CA LYS A 409 -14.43 -11.81 -25.97
C LYS A 409 -14.27 -10.63 -26.89
N PHE A 410 -14.38 -10.88 -28.19
CA PHE A 410 -14.49 -9.87 -29.23
C PHE A 410 -15.51 -10.32 -30.26
N ASN A 411 -16.51 -9.49 -30.54
CA ASN A 411 -17.61 -9.80 -31.46
C ASN A 411 -18.24 -11.15 -31.16
N ASP A 412 -18.65 -11.37 -29.88
CA ASP A 412 -19.20 -12.60 -29.33
C ASP A 412 -18.31 -13.86 -29.44
N ARG A 413 -17.11 -13.74 -30.02
CA ARG A 413 -16.14 -14.84 -30.08
C ARG A 413 -15.26 -14.81 -28.83
N ILE A 414 -15.11 -15.95 -28.20
CA ILE A 414 -14.19 -16.11 -27.07
C ILE A 414 -12.76 -16.01 -27.60
N LEU A 415 -11.99 -15.03 -27.10
CA LEU A 415 -10.56 -14.89 -27.35
C LEU A 415 -9.76 -15.70 -26.31
N PHE A 416 -10.15 -15.56 -25.03
CA PHE A 416 -9.55 -16.26 -23.92
C PHE A 416 -10.62 -16.68 -22.92
N ASP A 417 -10.50 -17.89 -22.39
CA ASP A 417 -11.31 -18.40 -21.29
C ASP A 417 -10.43 -19.30 -20.43
N SER A 418 -9.92 -18.74 -19.34
CA SER A 418 -9.02 -19.45 -18.42
C SER A 418 -9.58 -19.40 -17.01
N GLN A 419 -9.62 -20.56 -16.37
CA GLN A 419 -9.93 -20.67 -14.93
C GLN A 419 -8.89 -21.51 -14.22
N THR A 420 -8.29 -20.94 -13.17
CA THR A 420 -7.34 -21.61 -12.31
C THR A 420 -7.86 -21.64 -10.87
N LYS A 421 -7.64 -22.75 -10.18
CA LYS A 421 -8.07 -22.93 -8.77
C LYS A 421 -6.91 -23.47 -7.93
N PRO A 422 -5.84 -22.69 -7.75
CA PRO A 422 -4.71 -23.13 -6.97
C PRO A 422 -5.02 -23.14 -5.46
N PHE A 423 -4.31 -24.04 -4.76
CA PHE A 423 -4.31 -24.10 -3.31
C PHE A 423 -2.90 -23.82 -2.81
N GLU A 424 -2.75 -22.78 -1.96
CA GLU A 424 -1.48 -22.40 -1.36
C GLU A 424 -1.49 -22.78 0.12
N THR A 425 -0.41 -23.43 0.59
CA THR A 425 -0.18 -23.59 2.03
C THR A 425 1.16 -22.98 2.41
N ALA A 426 1.22 -22.41 3.60
CA ALA A 426 2.44 -21.89 4.15
C ALA A 426 2.54 -22.17 5.64
N PHE A 427 3.75 -22.59 6.06
CA PHE A 427 4.13 -22.68 7.46
C PHE A 427 5.28 -21.73 7.71
N TYR A 428 5.26 -20.99 8.82
CA TYR A 428 6.34 -20.09 9.13
C TYR A 428 6.69 -20.09 10.61
N THR A 429 7.93 -19.73 10.88
CA THR A 429 8.42 -19.42 12.22
C THR A 429 9.39 -18.27 12.15
N LYS A 430 9.37 -17.41 13.16
CA LYS A 430 10.40 -16.41 13.41
C LYS A 430 10.74 -16.40 14.90
N ILE A 431 11.98 -16.07 15.19
CA ILE A 431 12.48 -15.97 16.56
C ILE A 431 12.97 -14.54 16.75
N LYS A 432 12.50 -13.86 17.78
CA LYS A 432 13.10 -12.62 18.25
C LYS A 432 14.04 -12.94 19.38
N TRP A 433 15.32 -12.68 19.16
CA TRP A 433 16.38 -12.98 20.12
C TRP A 433 17.25 -11.75 20.38
N LYS A 434 17.41 -11.39 21.65
CA LYS A 434 18.26 -10.31 22.14
C LYS A 434 19.40 -10.91 22.97
N PRO A 435 20.49 -11.37 22.33
CA PRO A 435 21.60 -12.05 23.02
C PRO A 435 22.32 -11.16 24.01
N ASN A 436 22.25 -9.86 23.85
CA ASN A 436 22.77 -8.84 24.75
C ASN A 436 22.04 -7.50 24.50
N GLN A 437 22.37 -6.48 25.27
CA GLN A 437 21.72 -5.16 25.18
C GLN A 437 21.97 -4.42 23.87
N ARG A 438 22.92 -4.87 23.01
CA ARG A 438 23.30 -4.18 21.78
C ARG A 438 22.75 -4.85 20.52
N PHE A 439 22.34 -6.10 20.57
CA PHE A 439 21.90 -6.85 19.41
C PHE A 439 20.48 -7.38 19.57
N ILE A 440 19.65 -7.16 18.55
CA ILE A 440 18.41 -7.89 18.36
C ILE A 440 18.49 -8.58 17.03
N ILE A 441 18.15 -9.88 16.97
CA ILE A 441 18.25 -10.72 15.79
C ILE A 441 16.91 -11.43 15.61
N GLU A 442 16.35 -11.35 14.42
CA GLU A 442 15.09 -12.01 14.05
C GLU A 442 15.29 -12.89 12.80
N PRO A 443 15.79 -14.12 12.93
CA PRO A 443 15.72 -15.10 11.88
C PRO A 443 14.29 -15.59 11.68
N GLY A 444 13.91 -15.82 10.43
CA GLY A 444 12.62 -16.35 10.05
C GLY A 444 12.72 -17.28 8.86
N VAL A 445 11.82 -18.24 8.79
CA VAL A 445 11.63 -19.15 7.67
C VAL A 445 10.15 -19.29 7.36
N ARG A 446 9.80 -19.26 6.08
CA ARG A 446 8.47 -19.57 5.56
C ARG A 446 8.62 -20.65 4.50
N LEU A 447 7.85 -21.73 4.63
CA LEU A 447 7.79 -22.83 3.70
C LEU A 447 6.45 -22.78 2.98
N ILE A 448 6.48 -22.70 1.66
CA ILE A 448 5.28 -22.48 0.84
C ILE A 448 5.12 -23.67 -0.13
N THR A 449 3.88 -24.12 -0.33
CA THR A 449 3.49 -25.03 -1.42
C THR A 449 2.39 -24.38 -2.24
N PHE A 450 2.39 -24.66 -3.55
CA PHE A 450 1.39 -24.15 -4.47
C PHE A 450 0.94 -25.24 -5.43
N SER A 451 -0.37 -25.56 -5.45
CA SER A 451 -0.86 -26.79 -6.08
C SER A 451 -0.79 -26.82 -7.61
N SER A 452 -0.80 -25.64 -8.27
CA SER A 452 -0.64 -25.57 -9.73
C SER A 452 0.78 -25.86 -10.19
N HIS A 453 1.75 -25.88 -9.27
CA HIS A 453 3.14 -26.26 -9.52
C HIS A 453 3.52 -27.40 -8.58
N SER A 454 3.30 -28.64 -9.03
CA SER A 454 3.11 -29.82 -8.16
C SER A 454 4.32 -30.30 -7.38
N ASP A 455 5.56 -29.90 -7.70
CA ASP A 455 6.78 -30.46 -7.14
C ASP A 455 7.57 -29.53 -6.21
N GLY A 456 7.01 -28.36 -5.85
CA GLY A 456 7.77 -27.32 -5.18
C GLY A 456 7.42 -27.10 -3.72
N LEU A 457 8.37 -27.38 -2.83
CA LEU A 457 8.46 -26.72 -1.54
C LEU A 457 9.36 -25.48 -1.71
N TYR A 458 8.80 -24.28 -1.52
CA TYR A 458 9.50 -23.01 -1.71
C TYR A 458 9.89 -22.42 -0.35
N PRO A 459 11.19 -22.50 0.04
CA PRO A 459 11.66 -21.93 1.29
C PRO A 459 12.02 -20.44 1.12
N ASP A 460 11.39 -19.59 1.91
CA ASP A 460 11.76 -18.18 2.09
C ASP A 460 12.56 -18.04 3.39
N LEU A 461 13.83 -17.72 3.28
CA LEU A 461 14.71 -17.45 4.41
C LEU A 461 14.83 -15.95 4.62
N ARG A 462 14.71 -15.51 5.86
CA ARG A 462 14.71 -14.09 6.21
C ARG A 462 15.51 -13.86 7.48
N LEU A 463 16.21 -12.75 7.53
CA LEU A 463 16.96 -12.32 8.70
C LEU A 463 16.83 -10.79 8.83
N SER A 464 16.37 -10.35 9.98
CA SER A 464 16.41 -8.93 10.36
C SER A 464 17.27 -8.77 11.61
N THR A 465 18.07 -7.73 11.67
CA THR A 465 18.93 -7.44 12.83
C THR A 465 18.93 -5.96 13.15
N LYS A 466 19.08 -5.63 14.42
CA LYS A 466 19.30 -4.29 14.93
C LYS A 466 20.53 -4.27 15.80
N PHE A 467 21.46 -3.37 15.49
CA PHE A 467 22.58 -3.04 16.32
C PHE A 467 22.35 -1.70 17.01
N ILE A 468 22.34 -1.72 18.34
CA ILE A 468 22.13 -0.57 19.20
C ILE A 468 23.49 0.04 19.51
N ILE A 469 23.79 1.21 18.94
CA ILE A 469 25.00 1.96 19.23
C ILE A 469 24.86 2.61 20.60
N ASP A 470 23.75 3.32 20.81
CA ASP A 470 23.31 3.90 22.07
C ASP A 470 21.77 4.10 22.04
N GLU A 471 21.19 4.77 23.04
CA GLU A 471 19.76 4.98 23.20
C GLU A 471 19.11 5.78 22.06
N SER A 472 19.91 6.47 21.25
CA SER A 472 19.44 7.35 20.17
C SER A 472 19.89 6.92 18.76
N ARG A 473 20.84 6.00 18.64
CA ARG A 473 21.46 5.62 17.36
C ARG A 473 21.44 4.12 17.13
N PHE A 474 20.98 3.72 15.95
CA PHE A 474 20.78 2.32 15.58
C PHE A 474 21.24 2.04 14.17
N ILE A 475 21.72 0.81 13.93
CA ILE A 475 21.92 0.25 12.60
C ILE A 475 20.97 -0.91 12.44
N ASN A 476 20.16 -0.88 11.39
CA ASN A 476 19.21 -1.94 11.04
C ASN A 476 19.69 -2.64 9.76
N PHE A 477 19.59 -3.95 9.73
CA PHE A 477 19.89 -4.74 8.54
C PHE A 477 18.80 -5.78 8.34
N ALA A 478 18.38 -5.99 7.09
CA ALA A 478 17.47 -7.06 6.71
C ALA A 478 17.89 -7.69 5.38
N ILE A 479 17.75 -9.00 5.28
CA ILE A 479 17.95 -9.77 4.05
C ILE A 479 16.90 -10.88 3.98
N GLY A 480 16.40 -11.19 2.78
CA GLY A 480 15.44 -12.26 2.62
C GLY A 480 15.14 -12.62 1.17
N ASN A 481 14.57 -13.82 1.02
CA ASN A 481 14.00 -14.32 -0.23
C ASN A 481 12.47 -14.37 -0.13
N TYR A 482 11.82 -14.19 -1.28
CA TYR A 482 10.36 -14.07 -1.39
C TYR A 482 9.88 -14.70 -2.69
N HIS A 483 8.75 -15.41 -2.65
CA HIS A 483 8.11 -16.00 -3.84
C HIS A 483 6.70 -15.39 -4.03
N GLN A 484 6.30 -15.29 -5.32
CA GLN A 484 4.97 -14.84 -5.73
C GLN A 484 4.43 -15.76 -6.81
N PHE A 485 3.20 -16.26 -6.62
CA PHE A 485 2.56 -17.27 -7.48
C PHE A 485 1.39 -16.71 -8.30
N ILE A 486 0.91 -15.50 -7.96
CA ILE A 486 -0.14 -14.80 -8.69
C ILE A 486 0.34 -13.40 -9.03
N SER A 487 0.10 -12.96 -10.26
CA SER A 487 0.54 -11.65 -10.77
C SER A 487 -0.56 -10.99 -11.58
N THR A 488 -0.36 -9.72 -11.93
CA THR A 488 -1.22 -9.03 -12.88
C THR A 488 -0.59 -9.01 -14.26
N PHE A 489 -1.46 -9.05 -15.27
CA PHE A 489 -1.04 -8.83 -16.65
C PHE A 489 -0.54 -7.39 -16.80
N GLN A 490 0.65 -7.20 -17.34
CA GLN A 490 1.28 -5.89 -17.45
C GLN A 490 1.86 -5.65 -18.82
N ASP A 491 1.46 -4.52 -19.38
CA ASP A 491 2.05 -3.95 -20.58
C ASP A 491 2.92 -2.74 -20.18
N ASP A 492 4.17 -2.75 -20.62
CA ASP A 492 5.11 -1.64 -20.38
C ASP A 492 4.86 -0.42 -21.31
N PHE A 493 3.95 -0.52 -22.28
CA PHE A 493 3.68 0.53 -23.28
C PHE A 493 2.46 1.39 -22.94
N THR A 494 1.46 0.82 -22.30
CA THR A 494 0.20 1.49 -21.98
C THR A 494 0.03 1.71 -20.47
N ALA A 495 -0.59 2.83 -20.12
CA ALA A 495 -1.00 3.05 -18.74
C ALA A 495 -2.16 2.12 -18.41
N GLN A 496 -1.92 1.13 -17.57
CA GLN A 496 -2.93 0.19 -17.16
C GLN A 496 -3.89 0.84 -16.15
N ILE A 497 -5.18 0.81 -16.44
CA ILE A 497 -6.23 1.38 -15.59
C ILE A 497 -6.81 0.29 -14.65
N LEU A 498 -6.88 -0.94 -15.15
CA LEU A 498 -7.45 -2.09 -14.44
C LEU A 498 -6.44 -3.23 -14.42
N ASP A 499 -6.28 -3.86 -13.25
CA ASP A 499 -5.42 -5.03 -13.09
C ASP A 499 -6.19 -6.30 -13.44
N SER A 500 -5.64 -7.12 -14.32
CA SER A 500 -6.14 -8.47 -14.62
C SER A 500 -5.22 -9.49 -13.97
N TRP A 501 -5.74 -10.21 -12.98
CA TRP A 501 -5.00 -11.20 -12.19
C TRP A 501 -4.98 -12.57 -12.85
N PHE A 502 -3.85 -13.25 -12.74
CA PHE A 502 -3.67 -14.64 -13.14
C PHE A 502 -2.75 -15.38 -12.15
N ALA A 503 -2.84 -16.71 -12.14
CA ALA A 503 -1.93 -17.57 -11.40
C ALA A 503 -0.95 -18.24 -12.36
N ILE A 504 0.26 -18.55 -11.88
CA ILE A 504 1.16 -19.47 -12.59
C ILE A 504 0.53 -20.86 -12.66
N ASP A 505 0.78 -21.55 -13.76
CA ASP A 505 0.43 -22.94 -13.98
C ASP A 505 1.68 -23.84 -13.95
N GLU A 506 1.55 -25.08 -14.38
CA GLU A 506 2.64 -26.06 -14.43
C GLU A 506 3.81 -25.67 -15.37
N THR A 507 3.58 -24.73 -16.27
CA THR A 507 4.56 -24.31 -17.31
C THR A 507 5.38 -23.09 -16.90
N GLY A 508 4.93 -22.31 -15.90
CA GLY A 508 5.57 -21.09 -15.43
C GLY A 508 6.28 -21.24 -14.09
N GLU A 509 7.47 -20.67 -13.94
CA GLU A 509 8.16 -20.57 -12.66
C GLU A 509 7.56 -19.43 -11.80
N PRO A 510 7.49 -19.61 -10.45
CA PRO A 510 7.06 -18.52 -9.58
C PRO A 510 8.09 -17.39 -9.60
N SER A 511 7.60 -16.16 -9.68
CA SER A 511 8.47 -14.99 -9.56
C SER A 511 9.15 -14.98 -8.19
N ARG A 512 10.45 -14.67 -8.16
CA ARG A 512 11.28 -14.68 -6.95
C ARG A 512 12.00 -13.35 -6.76
N ALA A 513 12.03 -12.84 -5.53
CA ALA A 513 12.86 -11.70 -5.16
C ALA A 513 13.88 -12.07 -4.09
N SER A 514 15.09 -11.50 -4.21
CA SER A 514 16.08 -11.42 -3.14
C SER A 514 16.28 -9.95 -2.78
N GLN A 515 16.14 -9.62 -1.51
CA GLN A 515 16.23 -8.24 -1.04
C GLN A 515 17.25 -8.12 0.09
N ALA A 516 17.98 -7.00 0.12
CA ALA A 516 18.84 -6.60 1.23
C ALA A 516 18.64 -5.11 1.52
N VAL A 517 18.57 -4.76 2.80
CA VAL A 517 18.42 -3.38 3.28
C VAL A 517 19.39 -3.16 4.42
N LEU A 518 20.08 -2.01 4.39
CA LEU A 518 20.93 -1.51 5.47
C LEU A 518 20.49 -0.08 5.81
N GLY A 519 20.19 0.18 7.07
CA GLY A 519 19.70 1.46 7.55
C GLY A 519 20.48 1.98 8.75
N TYR A 520 20.69 3.28 8.81
CA TYR A 520 21.11 4.01 10.00
C TYR A 520 19.95 4.89 10.45
N GLU A 521 19.67 4.88 11.74
CA GLU A 521 18.60 5.63 12.37
C GLU A 521 19.11 6.40 13.57
N GLN A 522 18.75 7.68 13.64
CA GLN A 522 19.13 8.55 14.74
C GLN A 522 17.94 9.39 15.19
N PHE A 523 17.75 9.45 16.51
CA PHE A 523 16.79 10.33 17.16
C PHE A 523 17.52 11.49 17.81
N ILE A 524 17.04 12.72 17.59
CA ILE A 524 17.69 13.96 18.02
C ILE A 524 16.68 14.78 18.83
N GLY A 525 16.97 14.98 20.12
CA GLY A 525 16.08 15.74 20.99
C GLY A 525 14.66 15.17 21.04
N ARG A 526 13.66 16.06 21.04
CA ARG A 526 12.26 15.67 21.16
C ARG A 526 11.60 15.50 19.80
N GLY A 527 11.42 14.25 19.35
CA GLY A 527 10.59 13.88 18.21
C GLY A 527 11.22 14.06 16.83
N LEU A 528 12.52 14.44 16.70
CA LEU A 528 13.21 14.46 15.41
C LEU A 528 13.88 13.11 15.15
N LYS A 529 13.48 12.43 14.09
CA LYS A 529 14.06 11.19 13.58
C LYS A 529 14.79 11.47 12.27
N VAL A 530 16.01 11.00 12.11
CA VAL A 530 16.75 10.97 10.86
C VAL A 530 17.06 9.52 10.52
N GLN A 531 16.72 9.11 9.32
CA GLN A 531 16.95 7.75 8.83
C GLN A 531 17.60 7.79 7.45
N ILE A 532 18.65 7.00 7.26
CA ILE A 532 19.31 6.80 5.97
C ILE A 532 19.28 5.31 5.69
N GLU A 533 18.77 4.92 4.52
CA GLU A 533 18.69 3.52 4.11
C GLU A 533 19.29 3.33 2.72
N GLY A 534 20.06 2.24 2.54
CA GLY A 534 20.44 1.70 1.26
C GLY A 534 19.78 0.36 1.03
N TYR A 535 19.36 0.09 -0.20
CA TYR A 535 18.73 -1.19 -0.54
C TYR A 535 19.20 -1.74 -1.89
N TYR A 536 19.11 -3.05 -2.01
CA TYR A 536 19.26 -3.80 -3.25
C TYR A 536 18.17 -4.87 -3.34
N LYS A 537 17.53 -4.98 -4.51
CA LYS A 537 16.53 -5.98 -4.84
C LYS A 537 16.84 -6.59 -6.19
N LYS A 538 16.88 -7.92 -6.27
CA LYS A 538 16.92 -8.68 -7.51
C LYS A 538 15.63 -9.48 -7.64
N ILE A 539 15.00 -9.44 -8.80
CA ILE A 539 13.77 -10.18 -9.11
C ILE A 539 14.08 -11.07 -10.32
N THR A 540 13.65 -12.31 -10.27
CA THR A 540 13.76 -13.28 -11.38
C THR A 540 12.39 -13.85 -11.72
N ASP A 541 12.25 -14.30 -12.95
CA ASP A 541 11.07 -14.99 -13.45
C ASP A 541 9.77 -14.14 -13.38
N MET A 542 9.89 -12.80 -13.57
CA MET A 542 8.73 -11.93 -13.76
C MET A 542 8.09 -12.22 -15.10
N LEU A 543 6.78 -12.38 -15.12
CA LEU A 543 6.03 -12.55 -16.36
C LEU A 543 5.66 -11.17 -16.94
N THR A 544 6.09 -10.90 -18.17
CA THR A 544 5.90 -9.62 -18.86
C THR A 544 5.31 -9.87 -20.25
N TYR A 545 4.36 -9.03 -20.66
CA TYR A 545 3.79 -9.12 -22.02
C TYR A 545 4.82 -8.77 -23.08
N GLU A 546 4.86 -9.55 -24.15
CA GLU A 546 5.71 -9.33 -25.31
C GLU A 546 4.86 -9.26 -26.60
N GLU A 547 4.77 -8.09 -27.21
CA GLU A 547 3.97 -7.87 -28.42
C GLU A 547 4.33 -8.81 -29.56
N SER A 548 5.60 -9.19 -29.70
CA SER A 548 6.06 -10.08 -30.77
C SER A 548 5.43 -11.47 -30.71
N ARG A 549 5.01 -11.93 -29.52
CA ARG A 549 4.33 -13.21 -29.35
C ARG A 549 2.85 -13.18 -29.74
N ALA A 550 2.21 -12.02 -29.60
CA ALA A 550 0.80 -11.86 -29.94
C ALA A 550 0.53 -11.89 -31.46
N THR A 551 1.55 -11.59 -32.27
CA THR A 551 1.38 -11.36 -33.71
C THR A 551 1.87 -12.50 -34.62
N THR A 552 2.50 -13.57 -34.10
CA THR A 552 3.28 -14.51 -34.91
C THR A 552 2.44 -15.50 -35.74
N ASP A 553 1.17 -15.75 -35.38
CA ASP A 553 0.33 -16.69 -36.13
C ASP A 553 -1.17 -16.38 -36.25
N GLY A 554 -1.62 -15.25 -35.69
CA GLY A 554 -3.03 -14.78 -35.83
C GLY A 554 -4.10 -15.67 -35.18
N SER A 555 -3.74 -16.78 -34.55
CA SER A 555 -4.68 -17.66 -33.85
C SER A 555 -4.55 -17.55 -32.36
N PHE A 556 -5.57 -16.98 -31.72
CA PHE A 556 -5.72 -16.99 -30.26
C PHE A 556 -6.42 -18.26 -29.77
N GLU A 557 -6.91 -19.10 -30.69
CA GLU A 557 -7.60 -20.34 -30.35
C GLU A 557 -6.64 -21.32 -29.67
N ASN A 558 -6.99 -21.74 -28.46
CA ASN A 558 -6.25 -22.71 -27.62
C ASN A 558 -4.90 -22.26 -27.02
N LYS A 559 -4.59 -20.95 -26.96
CA LYS A 559 -3.43 -20.45 -26.22
C LYS A 559 -3.77 -20.19 -24.77
N SER A 560 -2.86 -20.60 -23.86
CA SER A 560 -2.88 -20.14 -22.48
C SER A 560 -2.52 -18.65 -22.41
N LEU A 561 -3.04 -17.92 -21.44
CA LEU A 561 -2.62 -16.54 -21.18
C LEU A 561 -1.09 -16.46 -20.95
N LEU A 562 -0.51 -17.49 -20.36
CA LEU A 562 0.92 -17.57 -20.10
C LEU A 562 1.76 -17.70 -21.38
N ASP A 563 1.20 -18.21 -22.49
CA ASP A 563 1.88 -18.29 -23.79
C ASP A 563 2.16 -16.90 -24.40
N LEU A 564 1.43 -15.87 -23.95
CA LEU A 564 1.63 -14.47 -24.35
C LEU A 564 2.67 -13.74 -23.49
N LEU A 565 3.10 -14.36 -22.41
CA LEU A 565 4.01 -13.77 -21.45
C LEU A 565 5.42 -14.33 -21.65
N THR A 566 6.40 -13.48 -21.39
CA THR A 566 7.83 -13.83 -21.45
C THR A 566 8.43 -13.62 -20.07
N PRO A 567 9.22 -14.59 -19.55
CA PRO A 567 9.99 -14.38 -18.35
C PRO A 567 10.98 -13.23 -18.50
N ALA A 568 11.05 -12.37 -17.50
CA ALA A 568 11.98 -11.27 -17.42
C ALA A 568 12.61 -11.21 -16.04
N ASP A 569 13.88 -10.86 -15.98
CA ASP A 569 14.57 -10.54 -14.76
C ASP A 569 14.57 -9.04 -14.50
N GLY A 570 14.85 -8.64 -13.27
CA GLY A 570 14.99 -7.24 -12.93
C GLY A 570 15.83 -7.00 -11.70
N TYR A 571 16.26 -5.76 -11.53
CA TYR A 571 16.91 -5.33 -10.32
C TYR A 571 16.60 -3.87 -10.02
N ALA A 572 16.62 -3.54 -8.74
CA ALA A 572 16.51 -2.18 -8.28
C ALA A 572 17.44 -1.94 -7.09
N TYR A 573 18.03 -0.76 -7.04
CA TYR A 573 18.84 -0.32 -5.91
C TYR A 573 18.70 1.17 -5.70
N GLY A 574 19.01 1.63 -4.49
CA GLY A 574 18.91 3.05 -4.17
C GLY A 574 19.33 3.39 -2.76
N ALA A 575 19.29 4.69 -2.50
CA ALA A 575 19.54 5.29 -1.20
C ALA A 575 18.40 6.26 -0.85
N GLU A 576 18.00 6.26 0.41
CA GLU A 576 16.89 7.05 0.94
C GLU A 576 17.36 7.85 2.16
N LEU A 577 16.93 9.10 2.24
CA LEU A 577 17.05 9.97 3.43
C LEU A 577 15.62 10.33 3.87
N PHE A 578 15.32 10.10 5.14
CA PHE A 578 14.04 10.44 5.75
C PHE A 578 14.27 11.23 7.03
N ILE A 579 13.70 12.41 7.12
CA ILE A 579 13.76 13.31 8.27
C ILE A 579 12.33 13.55 8.71
N GLN A 580 11.97 13.13 9.92
CA GLN A 580 10.61 13.24 10.46
C GLN A 580 10.62 14.00 11.78
N GLN A 581 9.72 14.97 11.91
CA GLN A 581 9.38 15.63 13.17
C GLN A 581 7.97 15.22 13.59
N SER A 582 7.84 14.49 14.69
CA SER A 582 6.54 13.94 15.15
C SER A 582 5.86 14.79 16.22
N THR A 583 6.56 15.73 16.85
CA THR A 583 6.08 16.51 18.01
C THR A 583 6.26 18.02 17.79
N GLY A 584 5.52 18.83 18.55
CA GLY A 584 5.57 20.28 18.48
C GLY A 584 4.53 20.91 17.53
N LYS A 585 4.57 22.23 17.39
CA LYS A 585 3.65 22.96 16.51
C LYS A 585 3.89 22.70 15.02
N LEU A 586 5.11 22.37 14.64
CA LEU A 586 5.50 21.94 13.30
C LEU A 586 5.78 20.45 13.33
N SER A 587 5.01 19.68 12.58
CA SER A 587 5.18 18.23 12.41
C SER A 587 5.18 17.88 10.92
N GLY A 588 5.69 16.70 10.57
CA GLY A 588 5.76 16.25 9.19
C GLY A 588 7.08 15.59 8.87
N TRP A 589 7.45 15.53 7.59
CA TRP A 589 8.71 14.93 7.14
C TRP A 589 9.23 15.54 5.85
N ALA A 590 10.51 15.36 5.63
CA ALA A 590 11.19 15.53 4.36
C ALA A 590 11.85 14.22 3.96
N GLY A 591 11.61 13.77 2.74
CA GLY A 591 12.16 12.55 2.17
C GLY A 591 12.90 12.84 0.87
N TYR A 592 14.06 12.22 0.69
CA TYR A 592 14.77 12.16 -0.58
C TYR A 592 15.06 10.71 -0.90
N SER A 593 14.88 10.32 -2.16
CA SER A 593 15.32 9.02 -2.66
C SER A 593 16.06 9.18 -3.98
N TRP A 594 17.16 8.43 -4.10
CA TRP A 594 17.84 8.15 -5.33
C TRP A 594 17.72 6.68 -5.65
N SER A 595 17.26 6.35 -6.86
CA SER A 595 16.98 4.96 -7.23
C SER A 595 17.21 4.68 -8.71
N VAL A 596 17.52 3.42 -9.00
CA VAL A 596 17.62 2.85 -10.35
C VAL A 596 16.79 1.57 -10.38
N SER A 597 15.94 1.41 -11.41
CA SER A 597 15.15 0.21 -11.64
C SER A 597 15.25 -0.24 -13.09
N ARG A 598 15.61 -1.50 -13.29
CA ARG A 598 15.87 -2.11 -14.58
C ARG A 598 15.13 -3.42 -14.77
N LYS A 599 14.74 -3.70 -16.01
CA LYS A 599 14.31 -5.02 -16.48
C LYS A 599 15.28 -5.57 -17.52
N LEU A 600 15.43 -6.88 -17.53
CA LEU A 600 16.20 -7.64 -18.51
C LEU A 600 15.27 -8.67 -19.16
N MET A 601 14.99 -8.55 -20.45
CA MET A 601 14.15 -9.44 -21.22
C MET A 601 14.83 -9.76 -22.56
N ASN A 602 14.88 -11.02 -22.93
CA ASN A 602 15.54 -11.49 -24.18
C ASN A 602 16.98 -10.95 -24.35
N GLY A 603 17.75 -10.88 -23.23
CA GLY A 603 19.13 -10.40 -23.24
C GLY A 603 19.28 -8.87 -23.39
N LYS A 604 18.20 -8.10 -23.45
CA LYS A 604 18.22 -6.63 -23.51
C LYS A 604 17.79 -6.03 -22.19
N GLU A 605 18.59 -5.07 -21.71
CA GLU A 605 18.31 -4.30 -20.50
C GLU A 605 17.66 -2.96 -20.85
N TYR A 606 16.61 -2.60 -20.10
CA TYR A 606 15.92 -1.33 -20.22
C TYR A 606 15.41 -0.81 -18.86
N PHE A 607 15.10 0.49 -18.78
CA PHE A 607 14.47 1.07 -17.61
C PHE A 607 13.04 0.56 -17.45
N THR A 608 12.59 0.40 -16.21
CA THR A 608 11.14 0.24 -15.97
C THR A 608 10.41 1.55 -16.30
N ASN A 609 9.15 1.47 -16.71
CA ASN A 609 8.34 2.66 -17.04
C ASN A 609 8.07 3.56 -15.82
N TRP A 610 8.25 3.08 -14.59
CA TRP A 610 8.13 3.87 -13.35
C TRP A 610 9.47 4.38 -12.82
N ASP A 611 10.60 4.12 -13.51
CA ASP A 611 11.91 4.57 -13.05
C ASP A 611 12.00 6.09 -12.99
N ARG A 612 12.35 6.62 -11.81
CA ARG A 612 12.64 8.01 -11.53
C ARG A 612 13.85 8.09 -10.63
N SER A 613 14.94 8.65 -11.14
CA SER A 613 16.24 8.62 -10.45
C SER A 613 16.27 9.45 -9.17
N HIS A 614 15.55 10.58 -9.11
CA HIS A 614 15.54 11.48 -7.97
C HIS A 614 14.13 11.86 -7.59
N VAL A 615 13.79 11.72 -6.31
CA VAL A 615 12.49 12.11 -5.75
C VAL A 615 12.68 12.83 -4.43
N ILE A 616 12.04 13.99 -4.30
CA ILE A 616 11.96 14.77 -3.06
C ILE A 616 10.48 14.93 -2.71
N ASN A 617 10.15 14.60 -1.49
CA ASN A 617 8.83 14.85 -0.90
C ASN A 617 8.98 15.60 0.41
N VAL A 618 8.20 16.65 0.60
CA VAL A 618 8.09 17.39 1.86
C VAL A 618 6.64 17.45 2.26
N LEU A 619 6.35 17.03 3.47
CA LEU A 619 5.07 17.20 4.13
C LEU A 619 5.26 18.00 5.40
N ALA A 620 4.53 19.07 5.56
CA ALA A 620 4.57 19.89 6.76
C ALA A 620 3.16 20.21 7.24
N ASN A 621 2.94 20.08 8.53
CA ASN A 621 1.74 20.47 9.23
C ASN A 621 2.11 21.46 10.34
N TYR A 622 1.49 22.64 10.33
CA TYR A 622 1.74 23.71 11.29
C TYR A 622 0.47 24.06 12.07
N GLN A 623 0.47 23.71 13.35
CA GLN A 623 -0.58 24.07 14.31
C GLN A 623 -0.34 25.51 14.78
N ALA A 624 -0.90 26.49 14.06
CA ALA A 624 -0.70 27.90 14.37
C ALA A 624 -1.40 28.29 15.69
N SER A 625 -2.57 27.70 15.96
CA SER A 625 -3.33 27.88 17.19
C SER A 625 -4.27 26.67 17.41
N PRO A 626 -4.94 26.53 18.55
CA PRO A 626 -5.95 25.48 18.75
C PRO A 626 -7.10 25.51 17.74
N LYS A 627 -7.25 26.63 17.00
CA LYS A 627 -8.31 26.83 16.02
C LYS A 627 -7.85 26.74 14.57
N TRP A 628 -6.56 26.82 14.30
CA TRP A 628 -6.03 26.87 12.94
C TRP A 628 -4.85 25.93 12.74
N GLU A 629 -4.93 25.13 11.69
CA GLU A 629 -3.91 24.23 11.20
C GLU A 629 -3.66 24.51 9.73
N TYR A 630 -2.38 24.54 9.31
CA TYR A 630 -1.94 24.74 7.94
C TYR A 630 -1.12 23.56 7.49
N ASN A 631 -1.38 23.06 6.28
CA ASN A 631 -0.77 21.88 5.72
C ASN A 631 -0.10 22.22 4.38
N LEU A 632 1.06 21.62 4.15
CA LEU A 632 1.81 21.77 2.92
C LEU A 632 2.31 20.40 2.47
N LYS A 633 2.17 20.12 1.18
CA LYS A 633 2.82 18.98 0.53
C LYS A 633 3.53 19.45 -0.73
N PHE A 634 4.82 19.19 -0.82
CA PHE A 634 5.62 19.44 -2.01
C PHE A 634 6.22 18.16 -2.52
N THR A 635 6.13 17.94 -3.82
CA THR A 635 6.71 16.78 -4.51
C THR A 635 7.54 17.26 -5.70
N LEU A 636 8.77 16.75 -5.82
CA LEU A 636 9.62 16.90 -7.00
C LEU A 636 10.15 15.53 -7.41
N GLN A 637 9.99 15.18 -8.68
CA GLN A 637 10.45 13.90 -9.23
C GLN A 637 11.19 14.16 -10.56
N SER A 638 12.30 13.47 -10.78
CA SER A 638 12.92 13.41 -12.09
C SER A 638 12.00 12.75 -13.12
N GLY A 639 12.22 13.01 -14.39
CA GLY A 639 11.36 12.51 -15.46
C GLY A 639 11.22 10.99 -15.47
N GLN A 640 9.99 10.53 -15.57
CA GLN A 640 9.63 9.12 -15.74
C GLN A 640 10.11 8.60 -17.08
N ALA A 641 10.54 7.34 -17.14
CA ALA A 641 10.91 6.68 -18.39
C ALA A 641 9.68 6.38 -19.25
N PHE A 642 9.79 6.52 -20.56
CA PHE A 642 8.77 6.14 -21.52
C PHE A 642 9.41 5.70 -22.84
N THR A 643 8.65 5.00 -23.69
CA THR A 643 9.09 4.59 -25.01
C THR A 643 8.68 5.65 -26.04
N PRO A 644 9.64 6.42 -26.62
CA PRO A 644 9.33 7.39 -27.66
C PRO A 644 8.87 6.68 -28.95
N ILE A 645 8.13 7.40 -29.78
CA ILE A 645 7.82 6.99 -31.14
C ILE A 645 8.85 7.63 -32.08
N ASN A 646 9.52 6.82 -32.92
CA ASN A 646 10.56 7.25 -33.86
C ASN A 646 10.08 7.40 -35.29
N GLY A 647 8.90 6.89 -35.61
CA GLY A 647 8.41 6.93 -36.96
C GLY A 647 7.02 6.32 -37.09
N TYR A 648 6.50 6.42 -38.31
CA TYR A 648 5.27 5.80 -38.72
C TYR A 648 5.50 5.04 -40.04
N PHE A 649 4.75 3.98 -40.26
CA PHE A 649 4.67 3.33 -41.56
C PHE A 649 3.21 3.08 -41.91
N LEU A 650 2.93 3.13 -43.21
CA LEU A 650 1.62 2.82 -43.73
C LEU A 650 1.45 1.32 -43.82
N GLN A 651 0.47 0.78 -43.12
CA GLN A 651 0.11 -0.63 -43.19
C GLN A 651 -1.05 -0.80 -44.18
N ASN A 652 -0.79 -1.49 -45.28
CA ASN A 652 -1.82 -1.91 -46.22
C ASN A 652 -2.08 -3.40 -45.99
N LEU A 653 -3.18 -3.77 -45.37
CA LEU A 653 -3.58 -5.16 -45.25
C LEU A 653 -4.41 -5.57 -46.50
N PRO A 654 -4.17 -6.75 -47.08
CA PRO A 654 -4.96 -7.25 -48.19
C PRO A 654 -6.44 -7.39 -47.79
N GLY A 655 -7.33 -6.67 -48.49
CA GLY A 655 -8.78 -6.70 -48.25
C GLY A 655 -9.31 -5.57 -47.33
N GLU A 656 -8.46 -4.74 -46.75
CA GLU A 656 -8.90 -3.53 -46.02
C GLU A 656 -9.02 -2.34 -46.96
N THR A 657 -10.14 -1.61 -46.84
CA THR A 657 -10.39 -0.38 -47.63
C THR A 657 -9.80 0.87 -46.98
N GLN A 658 -9.37 0.78 -45.69
CA GLN A 658 -8.73 1.88 -44.99
C GLN A 658 -7.24 1.60 -44.78
N GLN A 659 -6.41 2.52 -45.25
CA GLN A 659 -4.98 2.53 -44.96
C GLN A 659 -4.79 2.95 -43.50
N GLY A 660 -4.09 2.13 -42.68
CA GLY A 660 -3.78 2.42 -41.29
C GLY A 660 -2.31 2.78 -41.09
N TYR A 661 -2.03 3.89 -40.43
CA TYR A 661 -0.67 4.18 -39.98
C TYR A 661 -0.36 3.39 -38.69
N ARG A 662 0.85 2.85 -38.64
CA ARG A 662 1.38 2.18 -37.43
C ARG A 662 2.63 2.92 -36.93
N THR A 663 2.75 3.03 -35.62
CA THR A 663 3.89 3.67 -34.98
C THR A 663 5.11 2.75 -34.97
N ILE A 664 6.30 3.31 -35.12
CA ILE A 664 7.58 2.63 -34.94
C ILE A 664 8.14 3.09 -33.59
N PRO A 665 8.08 2.26 -32.55
CA PRO A 665 8.64 2.63 -31.25
C PRO A 665 10.17 2.72 -31.32
N ALA A 666 10.74 3.64 -30.53
CA ALA A 666 12.17 3.74 -30.28
C ALA A 666 12.65 2.67 -29.29
N THR A 667 13.83 2.87 -28.72
CA THR A 667 14.31 2.04 -27.62
C THR A 667 13.31 2.04 -26.47
N ARG A 668 12.91 0.84 -26.02
CA ARG A 668 11.95 0.65 -24.92
C ARG A 668 12.37 1.45 -23.70
N ASN A 669 11.49 2.32 -23.20
CA ASN A 669 11.70 3.20 -22.05
C ASN A 669 12.99 4.06 -22.14
N GLY A 670 13.46 4.35 -23.38
CA GLY A 670 14.68 5.12 -23.64
C GLY A 670 14.53 6.63 -23.51
N GLY A 671 13.30 7.14 -23.52
CA GLY A 671 12.98 8.56 -23.32
C GLY A 671 12.68 8.90 -21.85
N ARG A 672 12.72 10.20 -21.54
CA ARG A 672 12.34 10.74 -20.22
C ARG A 672 11.34 11.87 -20.38
N TYR A 673 10.23 11.83 -19.64
CA TYR A 673 9.36 12.99 -19.49
C TYR A 673 10.11 14.14 -18.77
N PRO A 674 9.69 15.40 -18.90
CA PRO A 674 10.15 16.48 -18.06
C PRO A 674 9.93 16.17 -16.56
N SER A 675 10.69 16.83 -15.69
CA SER A 675 10.54 16.68 -14.25
C SER A 675 9.14 17.09 -13.79
N PHE A 676 8.56 16.23 -12.95
CA PHE A 676 7.29 16.47 -12.28
C PHE A 676 7.52 17.26 -10.99
N HIS A 677 6.77 18.32 -10.74
CA HIS A 677 6.71 18.94 -9.43
C HIS A 677 5.35 19.57 -9.13
N ARG A 678 4.95 19.53 -7.87
CA ARG A 678 3.64 20.01 -7.42
C ARG A 678 3.71 20.50 -5.97
N LEU A 679 3.01 21.60 -5.71
CA LEU A 679 2.77 22.13 -4.38
C LEU A 679 1.29 22.07 -4.08
N ASP A 680 0.92 21.42 -2.99
CA ASP A 680 -0.44 21.34 -2.46
C ASP A 680 -0.48 22.06 -1.11
N LEU A 681 -1.48 22.87 -0.89
CA LEU A 681 -1.66 23.68 0.32
C LEU A 681 -3.01 23.39 0.94
N GLY A 682 -3.07 23.41 2.26
CA GLY A 682 -4.30 23.20 3.01
C GLY A 682 -4.39 24.08 4.25
N ALA A 683 -5.60 24.38 4.67
CA ALA A 683 -5.91 25.02 5.94
C ALA A 683 -7.14 24.34 6.55
N VAL A 684 -7.09 24.07 7.84
CA VAL A 684 -8.20 23.52 8.62
C VAL A 684 -8.54 24.51 9.73
N ARG A 685 -9.82 24.79 9.89
CA ARG A 685 -10.35 25.61 10.97
C ARG A 685 -11.25 24.77 11.86
N HIS A 686 -10.89 24.68 13.13
CA HIS A 686 -11.64 23.97 14.17
C HIS A 686 -12.65 24.91 14.83
N PHE A 687 -13.88 24.47 14.94
CA PHE A 687 -14.97 25.14 15.63
C PHE A 687 -15.50 24.26 16.75
N ASP A 688 -15.79 24.86 17.89
CA ASP A 688 -16.56 24.24 18.97
C ASP A 688 -17.82 25.08 19.18
N PHE A 689 -18.97 24.47 18.95
CA PHE A 689 -20.27 25.08 19.15
C PHE A 689 -21.12 24.21 20.07
N LYS A 690 -21.27 24.62 21.31
CA LYS A 690 -22.06 23.94 22.35
C LYS A 690 -21.61 22.46 22.54
N GLY A 691 -20.29 22.20 22.55
CA GLY A 691 -19.72 20.88 22.73
C GLY A 691 -19.72 19.98 21.46
N ARG A 692 -20.21 20.51 20.33
CA ARG A 692 -20.11 19.84 19.03
C ARG A 692 -18.92 20.39 18.24
N LYS A 693 -18.06 19.50 17.74
CA LYS A 693 -16.85 19.86 17.01
C LYS A 693 -17.09 19.81 15.51
N PHE A 694 -16.73 20.91 14.83
CA PHE A 694 -16.79 21.02 13.37
C PHE A 694 -15.43 21.45 12.85
N ASP A 695 -14.96 20.81 11.81
CA ASP A 695 -13.74 21.16 11.12
C ASP A 695 -14.10 21.59 9.69
N VAL A 696 -13.72 22.80 9.32
CA VAL A 696 -13.83 23.27 7.93
C VAL A 696 -12.44 23.24 7.33
N PHE A 697 -12.27 22.48 6.26
CA PHE A 697 -11.01 22.41 5.54
C PHE A 697 -11.13 23.05 4.16
N MET A 698 -10.07 23.76 3.77
CA MET A 698 -9.87 24.34 2.44
C MET A 698 -8.51 23.89 1.93
N GLN A 699 -8.47 23.43 0.69
CA GLN A 699 -7.24 22.90 0.11
C GLN A 699 -7.10 23.36 -1.34
N VAL A 700 -5.87 23.49 -1.80
CA VAL A 700 -5.55 23.81 -3.18
C VAL A 700 -4.48 22.83 -3.65
N ILE A 701 -4.86 21.96 -4.55
CA ILE A 701 -3.95 21.03 -5.21
C ILE A 701 -3.32 21.73 -6.42
N ASN A 702 -2.03 21.54 -6.63
CA ASN A 702 -1.25 22.17 -7.68
C ASN A 702 -1.33 23.71 -7.64
N ALA A 703 -0.98 24.29 -6.48
CA ALA A 703 -1.21 25.69 -6.14
C ALA A 703 -0.60 26.71 -7.14
N TYR A 704 0.45 26.36 -7.87
CA TYR A 704 1.05 27.21 -8.92
C TYR A 704 0.72 26.75 -10.35
N ASN A 705 -0.31 25.90 -10.50
CA ASN A 705 -0.87 25.47 -11.80
C ASN A 705 0.19 24.92 -12.79
N ARG A 706 1.11 24.09 -12.30
CA ARG A 706 2.12 23.43 -13.15
C ARG A 706 1.44 22.44 -14.10
N LYS A 707 1.71 22.55 -15.39
CA LYS A 707 1.32 21.55 -16.39
C LYS A 707 2.33 20.41 -16.36
N ASN A 708 2.09 19.41 -15.49
CA ASN A 708 2.86 18.19 -15.45
C ASN A 708 2.41 17.27 -16.59
N ILE A 709 3.37 16.76 -17.37
CA ILE A 709 3.06 15.91 -18.51
C ILE A 709 2.71 14.50 -18.01
N PHE A 710 1.52 14.05 -18.32
CA PHE A 710 1.04 12.69 -18.06
C PHE A 710 1.47 11.74 -19.16
N THR A 711 1.24 12.13 -20.44
CA THR A 711 1.63 11.36 -21.62
C THR A 711 1.81 12.29 -22.82
N TYR A 712 2.36 11.77 -23.89
CA TYR A 712 2.34 12.40 -25.20
C TYR A 712 1.32 11.72 -26.09
N THR A 713 0.49 12.47 -26.77
CA THR A 713 -0.27 11.99 -27.91
C THR A 713 0.54 12.27 -29.18
N TYR A 714 0.44 11.37 -30.12
CA TYR A 714 1.11 11.44 -31.39
C TYR A 714 -0.01 11.55 -32.46
N PRO A 715 -0.40 12.76 -32.84
CA PRO A 715 -1.42 12.92 -33.87
C PRO A 715 -0.90 12.29 -35.17
N LEU A 716 -1.62 11.31 -35.65
CA LEU A 716 -1.45 10.75 -37.00
C LEU A 716 -2.13 11.67 -38.02
N GLY A 717 -2.28 12.95 -37.67
CA GLY A 717 -3.04 13.90 -38.41
C GLY A 717 -2.55 14.14 -39.81
N ASN A 718 -3.17 15.05 -40.46
CA ASN A 718 -3.04 15.48 -41.84
C ASN A 718 -1.61 15.78 -42.37
N THR A 719 -0.61 15.61 -41.53
CA THR A 719 0.83 15.78 -41.75
C THR A 719 1.40 15.02 -42.96
N PHE A 720 0.72 13.96 -43.44
CA PHE A 720 1.13 13.23 -44.62
C PHE A 720 0.24 13.50 -45.87
N ASN A 721 -0.76 14.34 -45.75
CA ASN A 721 -1.65 14.66 -46.87
C ASN A 721 -1.28 15.97 -47.58
N GLY A 722 -0.22 16.65 -47.17
CA GLY A 722 0.22 17.91 -47.76
C GLY A 722 -0.73 19.08 -47.50
N ILE A 723 -1.52 19.03 -46.42
CA ILE A 723 -2.43 20.10 -45.99
C ILE A 723 -1.89 20.68 -44.69
N ASP A 724 -1.72 22.00 -44.71
CA ASP A 724 -1.44 22.80 -43.51
C ASP A 724 -2.60 22.69 -42.50
N ASP A 725 -2.38 22.04 -41.38
CA ASP A 725 -3.38 21.80 -40.34
C ASP A 725 -3.31 22.83 -39.16
N ASP A 726 -2.25 23.62 -39.05
CA ASP A 726 -2.11 24.72 -38.10
C ASP A 726 -2.50 26.09 -38.66
N ARG A 727 -2.68 26.18 -39.99
CA ARG A 727 -3.09 27.37 -40.75
C ARG A 727 -2.08 28.51 -40.76
N ASP A 728 -0.82 28.21 -40.63
CA ASP A 728 0.25 29.21 -40.60
C ASP A 728 1.03 29.30 -41.94
N TRP A 729 0.37 29.24 -43.05
CA TRP A 729 0.96 29.28 -44.41
C TRP A 729 2.27 30.08 -44.44
N ASP A 730 3.40 29.34 -44.63
CA ASP A 730 4.71 29.97 -44.70
C ASP A 730 5.00 30.55 -46.08
N ARG A 731 5.01 31.88 -46.14
CA ARG A 731 5.29 32.65 -47.36
C ARG A 731 6.64 32.32 -47.99
N LYS A 732 7.59 31.83 -47.25
CA LYS A 732 8.98 31.74 -47.66
C LYS A 732 9.22 30.60 -48.64
N ASP A 733 8.52 29.51 -48.47
CA ASP A 733 8.79 28.27 -49.17
C ASP A 733 7.63 27.77 -50.05
N HIS A 734 6.43 28.33 -49.90
CA HIS A 734 5.25 27.96 -50.67
C HIS A 734 4.74 29.02 -51.64
N ASP A 735 5.28 30.24 -51.59
CA ASP A 735 4.94 31.32 -52.51
C ASP A 735 5.69 31.15 -53.85
N ASN A 736 5.18 30.26 -54.72
CA ASN A 736 5.80 29.94 -55.98
C ASN A 736 5.76 31.10 -56.99
N ASN A 737 4.94 32.11 -56.78
CA ASN A 737 4.81 33.27 -57.68
C ASN A 737 5.24 34.59 -57.05
N GLY A 738 5.69 34.59 -55.76
CA GLY A 738 6.22 35.74 -55.07
C GLY A 738 5.21 36.81 -54.70
N ASN A 739 3.90 36.51 -54.68
CA ASN A 739 2.84 37.47 -54.41
C ASN A 739 2.53 37.66 -52.94
N GLY A 740 3.05 36.80 -52.05
CA GLY A 740 2.89 36.84 -50.60
C GLY A 740 1.53 36.42 -50.09
N ARG A 741 0.78 35.63 -50.84
CA ARG A 741 -0.55 35.12 -50.49
C ARG A 741 -0.69 33.66 -50.95
N PRO A 742 -1.44 32.83 -50.18
CA PRO A 742 -1.73 31.45 -50.60
C PRO A 742 -2.64 31.47 -51.82
N ASP A 743 -2.19 30.91 -52.93
CA ASP A 743 -2.92 30.81 -54.18
C ASP A 743 -3.40 29.38 -54.43
N LYS A 744 -4.47 29.27 -55.27
CA LYS A 744 -5.04 27.98 -55.64
C LYS A 744 -4.05 27.14 -56.45
N GLY A 745 -3.48 26.11 -55.82
CA GLY A 745 -2.53 25.18 -56.44
C GLY A 745 -1.11 25.29 -55.91
N GLU A 746 -0.85 26.22 -55.02
CA GLU A 746 0.36 26.19 -54.19
C GLU A 746 0.18 25.14 -53.08
N PRO A 747 1.18 24.25 -52.89
CA PRO A 747 1.08 23.26 -51.84
C PRO A 747 1.18 23.98 -50.48
N ASN A 748 0.19 23.81 -49.67
CA ASN A 748 0.22 24.18 -48.29
C ASN A 748 0.77 22.98 -47.50
N VAL A 749 2.07 22.90 -47.40
CA VAL A 749 2.78 21.78 -46.76
C VAL A 749 3.42 22.34 -45.50
N ASP A 750 3.13 21.74 -44.37
CA ASP A 750 3.81 22.03 -43.12
C ASP A 750 5.30 21.75 -43.23
N GLU A 751 6.12 22.79 -43.19
CA GLU A 751 7.57 22.68 -43.25
C GLU A 751 8.21 22.25 -41.93
N ASP A 752 7.52 22.44 -40.85
CA ASP A 752 7.93 21.90 -39.55
C ASP A 752 7.93 20.37 -39.52
N ASP A 753 7.40 19.76 -40.60
CA ASP A 753 7.40 18.33 -40.82
C ASP A 753 8.67 17.77 -41.45
N GLU A 754 9.80 18.41 -41.38
CA GLU A 754 11.10 17.84 -41.76
C GLU A 754 11.39 16.51 -41.00
N GLY A 755 10.51 15.53 -41.12
CA GLY A 755 10.65 14.20 -40.54
C GLY A 755 10.59 14.16 -39.04
N ARG A 756 10.14 15.21 -38.36
CA ARG A 756 9.96 15.26 -36.93
C ARG A 756 8.56 14.78 -36.54
N ILE A 757 8.49 13.76 -35.68
CA ILE A 757 7.24 13.26 -35.14
C ILE A 757 6.69 14.30 -34.18
N GLN A 758 5.55 14.89 -34.49
CA GLN A 758 4.84 15.78 -33.58
C GLN A 758 4.37 15.00 -32.35
N ARG A 759 4.57 15.58 -31.18
CA ARG A 759 4.11 15.03 -29.91
C ARG A 759 3.43 16.12 -29.09
N ASN A 760 2.16 15.94 -28.80
CA ASN A 760 1.38 16.87 -28.00
C ASN A 760 1.36 16.45 -26.54
N PRO A 761 1.79 17.31 -25.58
CA PRO A 761 1.78 16.97 -24.19
C PRO A 761 0.37 17.00 -23.60
N VAL A 762 -0.03 15.94 -22.93
CA VAL A 762 -1.29 15.86 -22.18
C VAL A 762 -0.98 16.09 -20.69
N SER A 763 -1.65 17.04 -20.06
CA SER A 763 -1.58 17.32 -18.59
C SER A 763 -2.96 17.16 -18.01
N LEU A 764 -3.07 16.54 -16.83
CA LEU A 764 -4.36 16.13 -16.29
C LEU A 764 -4.81 16.97 -15.09
N PHE A 765 -3.89 17.40 -14.22
CA PHE A 765 -4.25 18.20 -13.02
C PHE A 765 -3.92 19.68 -13.16
N PRO A 766 -4.93 20.54 -13.42
CA PRO A 766 -4.79 21.97 -13.22
C PRO A 766 -4.75 22.31 -11.72
N ILE A 767 -4.80 23.60 -11.38
CA ILE A 767 -5.09 24.00 -10.01
C ILE A 767 -6.51 23.55 -9.62
N ILE A 768 -6.63 22.82 -8.50
CA ILE A 768 -7.91 22.29 -8.03
C ILE A 768 -8.14 22.77 -6.59
N PRO A 769 -8.99 23.79 -6.37
CA PRO A 769 -9.45 24.16 -5.04
C PRO A 769 -10.50 23.16 -4.55
N THR A 770 -10.41 22.77 -3.29
CA THR A 770 -11.39 21.92 -2.62
C THR A 770 -11.78 22.50 -1.26
N ILE A 771 -13.02 22.27 -0.85
CA ILE A 771 -13.56 22.65 0.45
C ILE A 771 -14.43 21.53 0.99
N GLY A 772 -14.45 21.38 2.29
CA GLY A 772 -15.35 20.45 2.95
C GLY A 772 -15.51 20.75 4.43
N ILE A 773 -16.44 20.04 5.02
CA ILE A 773 -16.78 20.14 6.44
C ILE A 773 -16.84 18.75 7.05
N THR A 774 -16.26 18.60 8.23
CA THR A 774 -16.37 17.40 9.06
C THR A 774 -17.08 17.74 10.36
N TRP A 775 -18.03 16.93 10.75
CA TRP A 775 -18.78 17.05 11.98
C TRP A 775 -18.60 15.81 12.84
N ASN A 776 -18.14 16.01 14.09
CA ASN A 776 -17.99 14.95 15.09
C ASN A 776 -19.08 15.12 16.17
N PHE A 777 -19.79 14.05 16.50
CA PHE A 777 -20.94 14.04 17.42
C PHE A 777 -21.01 12.80 18.29
#